data_26a7cada12d7af5d909abc5eda57327d
#
_entry.id   26a7cada12d7af5d909abc5eda57327d
#
_cell.length_a   1.000
_cell.length_b   1.000
_cell.length_c   1.000
_cell.angle_alpha   90.00
_cell.angle_beta   90.00
_cell.angle_gamma   90.00
#
_symmetry.space_group_name_H-M   'P 1'
#
loop_
_entity.id
_entity.type
_entity.pdbx_description
1 polymer ?
#
loop_
_entity_poly.entity_id
_entity_poly.type
_entity_poly.pdbx_seq_one_letter_code
_entity_poly.pdbx_strand_id
1 'polypeptide(L)'
;MSALDGFYSTWNKARETFGVGVPTDGSQHDGSSKLMAMKSRIESAQPDDRWQGSGSQAYAAANKKHASVYQKLADLDKKMASEVTNAANVVTAGRNQLDATKSWVDSMVKSLPASSDAIREKNLIPIARQGITQVNNTVNDANKDMNTIAGRVTGLRGEFDALTNQQFAPGEKKGDAEGLADKDGDGKPDQDDIHQRAEQDVQDALGGNKEAAARVEDALSGIKPGQQLSEQQGAYLSQMQAQQHGMSVDELKAAEERLGEHRGIISNSWQLMSNDDVQFPKTETKVGALDNPQNMETGGRSQLPESVQRALGRNDLDSFLSNFDKPSAYAENARQVSTIADIVSHGNSELQRDTGLDAAMLDWSRDTLHDPLRPSLWSAVTGAGGFPEYAEARDNALADVFNSAGRDHAAVSSEFGSETGQQFLTDLHNHAWADTPNSVDNKNSVHSLISWIGNEAHSPNEEIANRAGVAAHALAQNLSDNHERYVNPPDVPGSPVTPNVANLNPAMIAADALALEPYQEALVGHNSGVKGFDPIGSPGDGDLEAARNVFEVIDSDRGAAKEFNAAAEHKVLDHQQAFAHAAAGSGESIADTPKGDLKAAAYLQGVINGGAEQEAVARGLQDSEIAKSMYDIKKSGLDVLFGELPGKDHIPGYDLTRDMAESAFLGANPEPGKAEPAVQIDTSQHAVTSTSYQVATALEVHRGVAEIPDKFFDGNQLKSPDQISTSERSEYATALNNYLQKQGYGTLGANYDMYYEDGAGK
;
A
#
# COMPACT_ATOMS: atom_id res chain seq x y z
N MET A 1 -22.73 -13.45 26.17
CA MET A 1 -22.54 -13.90 24.78
C MET A 1 -21.40 -14.88 24.77
N SER A 2 -21.56 -16.03 24.15
CA SER A 2 -20.47 -16.99 24.01
C SER A 2 -19.50 -16.53 22.91
N ALA A 3 -18.25 -16.98 22.94
CA ALA A 3 -17.27 -16.70 21.89
C ALA A 3 -17.78 -17.13 20.50
N LEU A 4 -18.55 -18.18 20.42
CA LEU A 4 -19.19 -18.65 19.19
C LEU A 4 -20.26 -17.69 18.66
N ASP A 5 -20.99 -16.98 19.51
CA ASP A 5 -22.00 -16.01 19.07
C ASP A 5 -21.32 -14.88 18.27
N GLY A 6 -20.11 -14.46 18.70
CA GLY A 6 -19.28 -13.50 17.97
C GLY A 6 -18.87 -14.02 16.60
N PHE A 7 -18.38 -15.25 16.51
CA PHE A 7 -18.02 -15.87 15.23
C PHE A 7 -19.23 -15.97 14.29
N TYR A 8 -20.35 -16.54 14.73
CA TYR A 8 -21.50 -16.70 13.84
C TYR A 8 -22.10 -15.35 13.41
N SER A 9 -22.06 -14.32 14.27
CA SER A 9 -22.47 -12.96 13.90
C SER A 9 -21.58 -12.40 12.79
N THR A 10 -20.26 -12.52 12.92
CA THR A 10 -19.29 -12.07 11.92
C THR A 10 -19.45 -12.86 10.62
N TRP A 11 -19.55 -14.18 10.70
CA TRP A 11 -19.77 -15.03 9.52
C TRP A 11 -21.06 -14.69 8.79
N ASN A 12 -22.17 -14.47 9.50
CA ASN A 12 -23.45 -14.09 8.89
C ASN A 12 -23.33 -12.75 8.13
N LYS A 13 -22.73 -11.73 8.76
CA LYS A 13 -22.51 -10.43 8.10
C LYS A 13 -21.66 -10.57 6.84
N ALA A 14 -20.55 -11.28 6.93
CA ALA A 14 -19.70 -11.54 5.77
C ALA A 14 -20.48 -12.31 4.69
N ARG A 15 -21.24 -13.33 5.05
CA ARG A 15 -22.04 -14.12 4.10
C ARG A 15 -23.12 -13.31 3.39
N GLU A 16 -23.73 -12.36 4.11
CA GLU A 16 -24.71 -11.40 3.53
C GLU A 16 -24.04 -10.45 2.52
N THR A 17 -22.81 -9.99 2.77
CA THR A 17 -22.05 -9.13 1.84
C THR A 17 -21.85 -9.79 0.48
N PHE A 18 -21.57 -11.10 0.47
CA PHE A 18 -21.47 -11.88 -0.77
C PHE A 18 -22.83 -12.15 -1.44
N GLY A 19 -23.93 -11.79 -0.81
CA GLY A 19 -25.30 -11.90 -1.34
C GLY A 19 -25.80 -13.33 -1.45
N VAL A 20 -26.94 -13.51 -2.08
CA VAL A 20 -27.63 -14.79 -2.31
C VAL A 20 -27.83 -15.07 -3.78
N GLY A 21 -28.09 -16.32 -4.15
CA GLY A 21 -28.31 -16.74 -5.53
C GLY A 21 -26.99 -17.03 -6.28
N VAL A 22 -27.10 -17.49 -7.52
CA VAL A 22 -25.96 -17.76 -8.39
C VAL A 22 -25.54 -16.46 -9.05
N PRO A 23 -24.27 -16.01 -8.90
CA PRO A 23 -23.81 -14.84 -9.64
C PRO A 23 -23.91 -15.05 -11.15
N THR A 24 -24.42 -14.06 -11.87
CA THR A 24 -24.50 -14.14 -13.32
C THR A 24 -23.13 -13.98 -13.93
N ASP A 25 -22.73 -14.88 -14.82
CA ASP A 25 -21.49 -14.75 -15.57
C ASP A 25 -21.62 -13.70 -16.70
N GLY A 26 -20.51 -13.29 -17.27
CA GLY A 26 -20.44 -12.27 -18.30
C GLY A 26 -20.96 -12.72 -19.67
N SER A 27 -21.25 -14.00 -19.88
CA SER A 27 -21.62 -14.53 -21.19
C SER A 27 -22.91 -13.92 -21.74
N GLN A 28 -23.83 -13.54 -20.85
CA GLN A 28 -25.10 -12.87 -21.20
C GLN A 28 -24.91 -11.40 -21.63
N HIS A 29 -23.75 -10.82 -21.32
CA HIS A 29 -23.40 -9.44 -21.62
C HIS A 29 -22.45 -9.32 -22.81
N ASP A 30 -21.99 -10.44 -23.41
CA ASP A 30 -21.13 -10.46 -24.59
C ASP A 30 -21.93 -10.16 -25.87
N GLY A 31 -21.92 -8.90 -26.30
CA GLY A 31 -22.48 -8.43 -27.56
C GLY A 31 -21.49 -8.43 -28.73
N SER A 32 -20.26 -8.90 -28.52
CA SER A 32 -19.16 -8.84 -29.51
C SER A 32 -19.52 -9.44 -30.86
N SER A 33 -20.33 -10.49 -30.90
CA SER A 33 -20.83 -11.11 -32.13
C SER A 33 -21.69 -10.17 -32.98
N LYS A 34 -22.50 -9.30 -32.34
CA LYS A 34 -23.31 -8.29 -33.04
C LYS A 34 -22.43 -7.19 -33.64
N LEU A 35 -21.42 -6.75 -32.91
CA LEU A 35 -20.44 -5.77 -33.35
C LEU A 35 -19.61 -6.31 -34.54
N MET A 36 -19.22 -7.57 -34.48
CA MET A 36 -18.52 -8.24 -35.60
C MET A 36 -19.43 -8.37 -36.85
N ALA A 37 -20.72 -8.63 -36.65
CA ALA A 37 -21.68 -8.63 -37.80
C ALA A 37 -21.84 -7.22 -38.42
N MET A 38 -21.78 -6.16 -37.60
CA MET A 38 -21.78 -4.77 -38.11
C MET A 38 -20.49 -4.48 -38.89
N LYS A 39 -19.31 -4.87 -38.34
CA LYS A 39 -18.04 -4.80 -39.05
C LYS A 39 -18.13 -5.44 -40.45
N SER A 40 -18.61 -6.67 -40.51
CA SER A 40 -18.75 -7.40 -41.79
C SER A 40 -19.67 -6.70 -42.78
N ARG A 41 -20.75 -6.07 -42.31
CA ARG A 41 -21.64 -5.25 -43.15
C ARG A 41 -20.93 -4.03 -43.75
N ILE A 42 -20.14 -3.34 -42.93
CA ILE A 42 -19.34 -2.18 -43.38
C ILE A 42 -18.27 -2.63 -44.39
N GLU A 43 -17.60 -3.74 -44.15
CA GLU A 43 -16.63 -4.31 -45.08
C GLU A 43 -17.29 -4.72 -46.42
N SER A 44 -18.53 -5.21 -46.37
CA SER A 44 -19.28 -5.56 -47.58
C SER A 44 -19.78 -4.36 -48.38
N ALA A 45 -19.80 -3.17 -47.77
CA ALA A 45 -20.21 -1.91 -48.41
C ALA A 45 -19.04 -1.17 -49.07
N GLN A 46 -17.94 -1.87 -49.37
CA GLN A 46 -16.83 -1.27 -50.12
C GLN A 46 -17.21 -0.94 -51.56
N PRO A 47 -16.59 0.13 -52.18
CA PRO A 47 -16.78 0.47 -53.55
C PRO A 47 -16.40 -0.72 -54.45
N ASP A 48 -17.27 -0.99 -55.46
CA ASP A 48 -16.98 -1.94 -56.50
C ASP A 48 -16.26 -1.28 -57.71
N ASP A 49 -15.90 -2.07 -58.69
CA ASP A 49 -15.15 -1.61 -59.89
C ASP A 49 -15.88 -0.53 -60.71
N ARG A 50 -17.17 -0.32 -60.47
CA ARG A 50 -18.01 0.69 -61.14
C ARG A 50 -17.89 2.08 -60.51
N TRP A 51 -17.36 2.18 -59.29
CA TRP A 51 -17.18 3.45 -58.64
C TRP A 51 -15.68 3.68 -58.37
N GLN A 52 -15.03 4.46 -59.25
CA GLN A 52 -13.62 4.77 -59.23
C GLN A 52 -13.34 6.25 -59.01
N GLY A 53 -12.14 6.59 -58.54
CA GLY A 53 -11.68 7.96 -58.30
C GLY A 53 -11.41 8.29 -56.84
N SER A 54 -11.07 9.53 -56.57
CA SER A 54 -10.68 10.00 -55.24
C SER A 54 -11.81 9.84 -54.19
N GLY A 55 -13.06 10.02 -54.56
CA GLY A 55 -14.24 9.84 -53.73
C GLY A 55 -14.44 8.39 -53.31
N SER A 56 -14.25 7.42 -54.22
CA SER A 56 -14.30 6.00 -53.95
C SER A 56 -13.18 5.56 -52.99
N GLN A 57 -11.98 6.09 -53.19
CA GLN A 57 -10.82 5.82 -52.33
C GLN A 57 -11.04 6.39 -50.90
N ALA A 58 -11.56 7.62 -50.80
CA ALA A 58 -11.90 8.24 -49.50
C ALA A 58 -12.98 7.43 -48.75
N TYR A 59 -14.03 6.99 -49.48
CA TYR A 59 -15.08 6.14 -48.92
C TYR A 59 -14.55 4.78 -48.44
N ALA A 60 -13.71 4.12 -49.25
CA ALA A 60 -13.08 2.85 -48.88
C ALA A 60 -12.19 3.01 -47.62
N ALA A 61 -11.42 4.10 -47.54
CA ALA A 61 -10.60 4.42 -46.36
C ALA A 61 -11.46 4.66 -45.11
N ALA A 62 -12.56 5.40 -45.24
CA ALA A 62 -13.52 5.62 -44.15
C ALA A 62 -14.16 4.30 -43.67
N ASN A 63 -14.62 3.46 -44.60
CA ASN A 63 -15.20 2.15 -44.27
C ASN A 63 -14.21 1.25 -43.55
N LYS A 64 -12.94 1.24 -43.97
CA LYS A 64 -11.87 0.48 -43.30
C LYS A 64 -11.65 0.96 -41.87
N LYS A 65 -11.70 2.28 -41.68
CA LYS A 65 -11.57 2.90 -40.35
C LYS A 65 -12.76 2.52 -39.44
N HIS A 66 -13.99 2.62 -39.98
CA HIS A 66 -15.21 2.17 -39.28
C HIS A 66 -15.16 0.68 -38.91
N ALA A 67 -14.81 -0.18 -39.86
CA ALA A 67 -14.68 -1.62 -39.61
C ALA A 67 -13.66 -1.91 -38.49
N SER A 68 -12.55 -1.18 -38.45
CA SER A 68 -11.53 -1.29 -37.41
C SER A 68 -12.08 -0.89 -36.02
N VAL A 69 -12.91 0.15 -35.95
CA VAL A 69 -13.55 0.58 -34.68
C VAL A 69 -14.52 -0.49 -34.19
N TYR A 70 -15.39 -1.04 -35.05
CA TYR A 70 -16.27 -2.13 -34.65
C TYR A 70 -15.54 -3.38 -34.20
N GLN A 71 -14.36 -3.66 -34.78
CA GLN A 71 -13.49 -4.73 -34.29
C GLN A 71 -13.02 -4.46 -32.86
N LYS A 72 -12.49 -3.27 -32.61
CA LYS A 72 -12.00 -2.88 -31.28
C LYS A 72 -13.15 -2.85 -30.24
N LEU A 73 -14.31 -2.36 -30.61
CA LEU A 73 -15.50 -2.39 -29.75
C LEU A 73 -15.91 -3.82 -29.40
N ALA A 74 -15.87 -4.75 -30.38
CA ALA A 74 -16.16 -6.16 -30.14
C ALA A 74 -15.14 -6.80 -29.19
N ASP A 75 -13.87 -6.44 -29.31
CA ASP A 75 -12.81 -6.94 -28.43
C ASP A 75 -12.96 -6.38 -27.01
N LEU A 76 -13.32 -5.12 -26.87
CA LEU A 76 -13.62 -4.49 -25.56
C LEU A 76 -14.84 -5.11 -24.88
N ASP A 77 -15.91 -5.32 -25.61
CA ASP A 77 -17.14 -5.92 -25.11
C ASP A 77 -16.89 -7.34 -24.59
N LYS A 78 -16.06 -8.11 -25.30
CA LYS A 78 -15.61 -9.44 -24.87
C LYS A 78 -14.73 -9.39 -23.61
N LYS A 79 -13.81 -8.42 -23.51
CA LYS A 79 -13.02 -8.20 -22.32
C LYS A 79 -13.92 -7.82 -21.13
N MET A 80 -14.89 -6.94 -21.32
CA MET A 80 -15.85 -6.55 -20.28
C MET A 80 -16.67 -7.75 -19.79
N ALA A 81 -17.18 -8.58 -20.69
CA ALA A 81 -17.87 -9.82 -20.32
C ALA A 81 -16.98 -10.77 -19.51
N SER A 82 -15.68 -10.82 -19.82
CA SER A 82 -14.71 -11.59 -19.06
C SER A 82 -14.55 -11.06 -17.63
N GLU A 83 -14.49 -9.73 -17.45
CA GLU A 83 -14.38 -9.14 -16.10
C GLU A 83 -15.65 -9.36 -15.26
N VAL A 84 -16.83 -9.36 -15.86
CA VAL A 84 -18.08 -9.75 -15.16
C VAL A 84 -18.00 -11.22 -14.69
N THR A 85 -17.44 -12.10 -15.52
CA THR A 85 -17.23 -13.50 -15.15
C THR A 85 -16.20 -13.62 -14.01
N ASN A 86 -15.11 -12.85 -14.05
CA ASN A 86 -14.12 -12.82 -12.98
C ASN A 86 -14.76 -12.39 -11.65
N ALA A 87 -15.59 -11.33 -11.65
CA ALA A 87 -16.30 -10.89 -10.46
C ALA A 87 -17.27 -11.96 -9.92
N ALA A 88 -17.98 -12.65 -10.79
CA ALA A 88 -18.85 -13.77 -10.40
C ALA A 88 -18.06 -14.93 -9.74
N ASN A 89 -16.85 -15.18 -10.23
CA ASN A 89 -15.94 -16.19 -9.67
C ASN A 89 -15.43 -15.78 -8.27
N VAL A 90 -15.06 -14.52 -8.07
CA VAL A 90 -14.65 -14.00 -6.75
C VAL A 90 -15.78 -14.19 -5.72
N VAL A 91 -17.01 -13.81 -6.08
CA VAL A 91 -18.18 -14.01 -5.20
C VAL A 91 -18.39 -15.50 -4.87
N THR A 92 -18.28 -16.36 -5.86
CA THR A 92 -18.48 -17.81 -5.69
C THR A 92 -17.39 -18.41 -4.81
N ALA A 93 -16.14 -18.06 -5.04
CA ALA A 93 -15.00 -18.52 -4.26
C ALA A 93 -15.11 -18.06 -2.80
N GLY A 94 -15.41 -16.78 -2.57
CA GLY A 94 -15.57 -16.22 -1.22
C GLY A 94 -16.71 -16.92 -0.44
N ARG A 95 -17.86 -17.20 -1.10
CA ARG A 95 -18.95 -17.96 -0.46
C ARG A 95 -18.51 -19.36 -0.05
N ASN A 96 -17.82 -20.07 -0.94
CA ASN A 96 -17.33 -21.42 -0.66
C ASN A 96 -16.32 -21.42 0.50
N GLN A 97 -15.45 -20.42 0.56
CA GLN A 97 -14.48 -20.28 1.64
C GLN A 97 -15.16 -19.97 2.99
N LEU A 98 -16.14 -19.07 3.01
CA LEU A 98 -16.94 -18.78 4.20
C LEU A 98 -17.69 -20.03 4.69
N ASP A 99 -18.29 -20.79 3.79
CA ASP A 99 -19.02 -22.03 4.14
C ASP A 99 -18.05 -23.12 4.64
N ALA A 100 -16.84 -23.20 4.08
CA ALA A 100 -15.77 -24.07 4.56
C ALA A 100 -15.29 -23.68 5.98
N THR A 101 -15.08 -22.39 6.21
CA THR A 101 -14.69 -21.85 7.54
C THR A 101 -15.75 -22.18 8.59
N LYS A 102 -17.02 -21.99 8.27
CA LYS A 102 -18.12 -22.38 9.18
C LYS A 102 -18.11 -23.87 9.48
N SER A 103 -17.95 -24.70 8.45
CA SER A 103 -17.91 -26.16 8.60
C SER A 103 -16.73 -26.60 9.46
N TRP A 104 -15.57 -25.95 9.31
CA TRP A 104 -14.41 -26.17 10.15
C TRP A 104 -14.69 -25.83 11.62
N VAL A 105 -15.22 -24.62 11.92
CA VAL A 105 -15.59 -24.24 13.29
C VAL A 105 -16.59 -25.23 13.89
N ASP A 106 -17.64 -25.58 13.16
CA ASP A 106 -18.66 -26.54 13.61
C ASP A 106 -18.04 -27.93 13.95
N SER A 107 -17.05 -28.35 13.17
CA SER A 107 -16.33 -29.63 13.38
C SER A 107 -15.42 -29.55 14.62
N MET A 108 -14.68 -28.49 14.79
CA MET A 108 -13.81 -28.26 15.94
C MET A 108 -14.61 -28.19 17.24
N VAL A 109 -15.74 -27.50 17.24
CA VAL A 109 -16.66 -27.44 18.40
C VAL A 109 -17.21 -28.85 18.78
N LYS A 110 -17.54 -29.66 17.79
CA LYS A 110 -18.00 -31.04 18.01
C LYS A 110 -16.92 -31.96 18.55
N SER A 111 -15.67 -31.73 18.24
CA SER A 111 -14.53 -32.53 18.69
C SER A 111 -14.11 -32.25 20.15
N LEU A 112 -14.58 -31.14 20.75
CA LEU A 112 -14.25 -30.82 22.14
C LEU A 112 -14.78 -31.85 23.11
N PRO A 113 -13.96 -32.30 24.09
CA PRO A 113 -14.39 -33.26 25.09
C PRO A 113 -15.46 -32.66 26.02
N ALA A 114 -16.28 -33.52 26.62
CA ALA A 114 -17.25 -33.10 27.62
C ALA A 114 -16.52 -32.47 28.84
N SER A 115 -16.81 -31.22 29.14
CA SER A 115 -16.18 -30.45 30.21
C SER A 115 -17.19 -29.50 30.83
N SER A 116 -16.84 -28.86 31.99
CA SER A 116 -17.67 -27.84 32.59
C SER A 116 -17.81 -26.63 31.66
N ASP A 117 -18.91 -25.87 31.78
CA ASP A 117 -19.23 -24.76 30.92
C ASP A 117 -18.09 -23.72 30.85
N ALA A 118 -17.42 -23.44 31.97
CA ALA A 118 -16.30 -22.49 32.03
C ALA A 118 -15.06 -22.98 31.25
N ILE A 119 -14.74 -24.28 31.34
CA ILE A 119 -13.62 -24.89 30.60
C ILE A 119 -13.98 -24.96 29.12
N ARG A 120 -15.22 -25.30 28.81
CA ARG A 120 -15.72 -25.36 27.44
C ARG A 120 -15.63 -23.99 26.77
N GLU A 121 -16.08 -22.93 27.43
CA GLU A 121 -16.03 -21.57 26.90
C GLU A 121 -14.57 -21.13 26.65
N LYS A 122 -13.64 -21.43 27.58
CA LYS A 122 -12.22 -21.16 27.39
C LYS A 122 -11.64 -21.88 26.15
N ASN A 123 -12.09 -23.10 25.86
CA ASN A 123 -11.65 -23.85 24.70
C ASN A 123 -12.33 -23.39 23.39
N LEU A 124 -13.47 -22.71 23.47
CA LEU A 124 -14.18 -22.15 22.31
C LEU A 124 -13.57 -20.83 21.83
N ILE A 125 -12.94 -20.05 22.71
CA ILE A 125 -12.35 -18.73 22.37
C ILE A 125 -11.33 -18.84 21.22
N PRO A 126 -10.32 -19.72 21.26
CA PRO A 126 -9.34 -19.82 20.15
C PRO A 126 -10.00 -20.27 18.84
N ILE A 127 -10.95 -21.21 18.89
CA ILE A 127 -11.68 -21.68 17.71
C ILE A 127 -12.49 -20.56 17.08
N ALA A 128 -13.22 -19.78 17.91
CA ALA A 128 -13.99 -18.65 17.44
C ALA A 128 -13.10 -17.54 16.85
N ARG A 129 -11.96 -17.23 17.51
CA ARG A 129 -10.99 -16.24 17.04
C ARG A 129 -10.42 -16.64 15.69
N GLN A 130 -9.96 -17.87 15.53
CA GLN A 130 -9.44 -18.37 14.26
C GLN A 130 -10.51 -18.35 13.17
N GLY A 131 -11.74 -18.74 13.48
CA GLY A 131 -12.86 -18.65 12.54
C GLY A 131 -13.13 -17.21 12.09
N ILE A 132 -13.07 -16.22 13.00
CA ILE A 132 -13.22 -14.80 12.68
C ILE A 132 -12.08 -14.32 11.78
N THR A 133 -10.84 -14.68 12.07
CA THR A 133 -9.68 -14.33 11.25
C THR A 133 -9.84 -14.88 9.83
N GLN A 134 -10.23 -16.15 9.66
CA GLN A 134 -10.46 -16.72 8.33
C GLN A 134 -11.60 -16.02 7.57
N VAL A 135 -12.67 -15.62 8.27
CA VAL A 135 -13.76 -14.83 7.67
C VAL A 135 -13.25 -13.49 7.18
N ASN A 136 -12.46 -12.78 8.00
CA ASN A 136 -11.90 -11.48 7.63
C ASN A 136 -10.94 -11.61 6.44
N ASN A 137 -10.05 -12.60 6.43
CA ASN A 137 -9.15 -12.84 5.30
C ASN A 137 -9.95 -13.09 4.02
N THR A 138 -10.98 -13.92 4.06
CA THR A 138 -11.85 -14.20 2.90
C THR A 138 -12.49 -12.92 2.36
N VAL A 139 -12.94 -12.01 3.23
CA VAL A 139 -13.53 -10.73 2.83
C VAL A 139 -12.48 -9.80 2.23
N ASN A 140 -11.31 -9.72 2.85
CA ASN A 140 -10.20 -8.87 2.38
C ASN A 140 -9.68 -9.33 1.00
N ASP A 141 -9.47 -10.63 0.82
CA ASP A 141 -9.05 -11.21 -0.46
C ASP A 141 -10.07 -10.91 -1.56
N ALA A 142 -11.35 -11.11 -1.27
CA ALA A 142 -12.41 -10.82 -2.22
C ALA A 142 -12.48 -9.31 -2.56
N ASN A 143 -12.27 -8.42 -1.59
CA ASN A 143 -12.22 -6.97 -1.82
C ASN A 143 -11.01 -6.59 -2.69
N LYS A 144 -9.83 -7.16 -2.43
CA LYS A 144 -8.63 -6.94 -3.24
C LYS A 144 -8.85 -7.38 -4.69
N ASP A 145 -9.42 -8.55 -4.89
CA ASP A 145 -9.72 -9.07 -6.23
C ASP A 145 -10.77 -8.22 -6.94
N MET A 146 -11.82 -7.77 -6.23
CA MET A 146 -12.85 -6.88 -6.79
C MET A 146 -12.28 -5.50 -7.15
N ASN A 147 -11.41 -4.93 -6.35
CA ASN A 147 -10.74 -3.66 -6.65
C ASN A 147 -9.84 -3.79 -7.90
N THR A 148 -9.13 -4.90 -8.04
CA THR A 148 -8.34 -5.21 -9.23
C THR A 148 -9.23 -5.30 -10.48
N ILE A 149 -10.38 -5.96 -10.38
CA ILE A 149 -11.37 -6.05 -11.46
C ILE A 149 -11.93 -4.66 -11.78
N ALA A 150 -12.26 -3.85 -10.77
CA ALA A 150 -12.77 -2.50 -10.95
C ALA A 150 -11.77 -1.60 -11.70
N GLY A 151 -10.48 -1.69 -11.37
CA GLY A 151 -9.42 -0.98 -12.10
C GLY A 151 -9.37 -1.37 -13.59
N ARG A 152 -9.45 -2.67 -13.90
CA ARG A 152 -9.49 -3.15 -15.29
C ARG A 152 -10.76 -2.70 -16.02
N VAL A 153 -11.91 -2.73 -15.37
CA VAL A 153 -13.19 -2.22 -15.92
C VAL A 153 -13.11 -0.73 -16.22
N THR A 154 -12.50 0.05 -15.34
CA THR A 154 -12.27 1.50 -15.55
C THR A 154 -11.37 1.74 -16.77
N GLY A 155 -10.29 0.97 -16.92
CA GLY A 155 -9.42 1.03 -18.10
C GLY A 155 -10.16 0.68 -19.40
N LEU A 156 -10.99 -0.38 -19.39
CA LEU A 156 -11.81 -0.75 -20.53
C LEU A 156 -12.84 0.32 -20.90
N ARG A 157 -13.43 1.00 -19.91
CA ARG A 157 -14.32 2.15 -20.13
C ARG A 157 -13.58 3.28 -20.84
N GLY A 158 -12.37 3.63 -20.38
CA GLY A 158 -11.55 4.65 -21.05
C GLY A 158 -11.21 4.29 -22.51
N GLU A 159 -10.88 3.01 -22.79
CA GLU A 159 -10.68 2.53 -24.16
C GLU A 159 -11.97 2.62 -25.01
N PHE A 160 -13.14 2.34 -24.41
CA PHE A 160 -14.42 2.43 -25.08
C PHE A 160 -14.77 3.88 -25.41
N ASP A 161 -14.61 4.81 -24.46
CA ASP A 161 -14.88 6.23 -24.62
C ASP A 161 -13.97 6.83 -25.72
N ALA A 162 -12.70 6.47 -25.73
CA ALA A 162 -11.76 6.88 -26.79
C ALA A 162 -12.15 6.39 -28.20
N LEU A 163 -12.84 5.24 -28.30
CA LEU A 163 -13.32 4.71 -29.58
C LEU A 163 -14.65 5.34 -30.02
N THR A 164 -15.55 5.64 -29.10
CA THR A 164 -16.87 6.20 -29.39
C THR A 164 -16.81 7.68 -29.72
N ASN A 165 -15.82 8.41 -29.21
CA ASN A 165 -15.60 9.83 -29.49
C ASN A 165 -14.83 10.08 -30.81
N GLN A 166 -14.56 9.08 -31.65
CA GLN A 166 -13.88 9.24 -32.93
C GLN A 166 -14.81 9.83 -34.00
N GLN A 167 -14.40 10.92 -34.64
CA GLN A 167 -15.08 11.50 -35.82
C GLN A 167 -14.69 10.73 -37.10
N PHE A 168 -15.68 10.22 -37.83
CA PHE A 168 -15.49 9.35 -38.99
C PHE A 168 -15.63 10.02 -40.38
N ALA A 169 -16.06 11.28 -40.42
CA ALA A 169 -16.20 12.02 -41.68
C ALA A 169 -15.61 13.43 -41.58
N PRO A 170 -14.90 13.91 -42.60
CA PRO A 170 -14.59 15.33 -42.71
C PRO A 170 -15.90 16.04 -43.07
N GLY A 171 -16.49 16.77 -42.11
CA GLY A 171 -17.55 17.72 -42.35
C GLY A 171 -18.98 17.27 -42.06
N GLU A 172 -19.29 16.87 -40.86
CA GLU A 172 -20.57 17.17 -40.20
C GLU A 172 -20.34 17.03 -38.67
N LYS A 173 -20.16 18.18 -38.03
CA LYS A 173 -20.33 18.35 -36.61
C LYS A 173 -21.83 18.24 -36.32
N LYS A 174 -22.31 17.13 -35.78
CA LYS A 174 -23.56 17.03 -35.05
C LYS A 174 -23.26 16.42 -33.68
N GLY A 175 -23.14 17.29 -32.74
CA GLY A 175 -23.12 17.08 -31.31
C GLY A 175 -23.01 18.47 -30.74
N ASP A 176 -24.12 19.13 -30.59
CA ASP A 176 -24.42 20.28 -29.74
C ASP A 176 -23.35 21.38 -29.55
N ALA A 177 -22.75 21.83 -30.65
CA ALA A 177 -22.26 23.20 -30.74
C ALA A 177 -23.38 24.10 -31.21
N GLU A 178 -24.48 24.20 -30.48
CA GLU A 178 -25.40 25.33 -30.66
C GLU A 178 -24.66 26.58 -30.17
N GLY A 179 -24.15 27.36 -31.13
CA GLY A 179 -23.96 28.77 -30.96
C GLY A 179 -22.57 29.34 -30.85
N LEU A 180 -21.47 28.60 -31.16
CA LEU A 180 -20.21 29.31 -31.40
C LEU A 180 -20.18 29.79 -32.86
N ALA A 181 -20.31 31.09 -33.07
CA ALA A 181 -20.32 31.68 -34.40
C ALA A 181 -18.90 31.72 -34.98
N ASP A 182 -18.73 31.19 -36.19
CA ASP A 182 -17.56 31.43 -37.03
C ASP A 182 -17.81 32.72 -37.80
N LYS A 183 -17.30 33.84 -37.25
CA LYS A 183 -17.52 35.16 -37.81
C LYS A 183 -16.50 35.52 -38.89
N ASP A 184 -15.35 34.90 -38.86
CA ASP A 184 -14.30 35.16 -39.86
C ASP A 184 -14.24 34.10 -40.98
N GLY A 185 -15.00 33.00 -40.85
CA GLY A 185 -15.19 31.97 -41.88
C GLY A 185 -14.03 30.99 -42.06
N ASP A 186 -13.18 30.84 -41.03
CA ASP A 186 -12.04 29.91 -41.05
C ASP A 186 -12.40 28.49 -40.62
N GLY A 187 -13.65 28.25 -40.24
CA GLY A 187 -14.18 26.95 -39.82
C GLY A 187 -13.97 26.63 -38.36
N LYS A 188 -13.52 27.59 -37.56
CA LYS A 188 -13.36 27.48 -36.10
C LYS A 188 -14.26 28.46 -35.38
N PRO A 189 -14.70 28.19 -34.15
CA PRO A 189 -15.36 29.18 -33.32
C PRO A 189 -14.43 30.37 -33.06
N ASP A 190 -14.96 31.60 -33.10
CA ASP A 190 -14.21 32.79 -32.69
C ASP A 190 -13.75 32.65 -31.23
N GLN A 191 -12.54 33.10 -30.93
CA GLN A 191 -11.96 33.07 -29.58
C GLN A 191 -12.87 33.71 -28.54
N ASP A 192 -13.46 34.87 -28.83
CA ASP A 192 -14.35 35.58 -27.93
C ASP A 192 -15.58 34.74 -27.55
N ASP A 193 -16.07 33.90 -28.48
CA ASP A 193 -17.26 33.05 -28.25
C ASP A 193 -16.91 31.84 -27.36
N ILE A 194 -15.66 31.28 -27.44
CA ILE A 194 -15.17 30.21 -26.55
C ILE A 194 -15.06 30.71 -25.11
N HIS A 195 -14.45 31.87 -24.90
CA HIS A 195 -14.24 32.42 -23.57
C HIS A 195 -15.55 32.85 -22.90
N GLN A 196 -16.49 33.47 -23.64
CA GLN A 196 -17.81 33.82 -23.12
C GLN A 196 -18.63 32.58 -22.76
N ARG A 197 -18.54 31.53 -23.58
CA ARG A 197 -19.19 30.27 -23.27
C ARG A 197 -18.64 29.59 -22.04
N ALA A 198 -17.32 29.56 -21.89
CA ALA A 198 -16.67 29.01 -20.69
C ALA A 198 -17.11 29.74 -19.42
N GLU A 199 -17.18 31.09 -19.47
CA GLU A 199 -17.70 31.91 -18.36
C GLU A 199 -19.12 31.52 -17.99
N GLN A 200 -20.04 31.45 -18.98
CA GLN A 200 -21.46 31.13 -18.75
C GLN A 200 -21.61 29.69 -18.25
N ASP A 201 -20.92 28.71 -18.87
CA ASP A 201 -21.03 27.32 -18.50
C ASP A 201 -20.51 27.07 -17.08
N VAL A 202 -19.39 27.71 -16.68
CA VAL A 202 -18.88 27.60 -15.31
C VAL A 202 -19.84 28.24 -14.31
N GLN A 203 -20.40 29.41 -14.62
CA GLN A 203 -21.39 30.06 -13.78
C GLN A 203 -22.65 29.20 -13.59
N ASP A 204 -23.19 28.66 -14.68
CA ASP A 204 -24.38 27.81 -14.67
C ASP A 204 -24.09 26.49 -13.94
N ALA A 205 -22.94 25.86 -14.15
CA ALA A 205 -22.52 24.63 -13.48
C ALA A 205 -22.44 24.83 -11.96
N LEU A 206 -21.74 25.86 -11.49
CA LEU A 206 -21.67 26.19 -10.06
C LEU A 206 -23.06 26.55 -9.48
N GLY A 207 -23.98 27.02 -10.33
CA GLY A 207 -25.37 27.23 -10.00
C GLY A 207 -26.21 25.94 -9.95
N GLY A 208 -25.72 24.80 -10.44
CA GLY A 208 -26.38 23.49 -10.41
C GLY A 208 -27.00 23.06 -11.75
N ASN A 209 -26.66 23.72 -12.86
CA ASN A 209 -27.11 23.31 -14.19
C ASN A 209 -26.29 22.09 -14.66
N LYS A 210 -26.95 20.95 -14.86
CA LYS A 210 -26.32 19.67 -15.18
C LYS A 210 -25.68 19.63 -16.57
N GLU A 211 -26.31 20.23 -17.56
CA GLU A 211 -25.81 20.29 -18.94
C GLU A 211 -24.54 21.13 -19.02
N ALA A 212 -24.51 22.25 -18.31
CA ALA A 212 -23.30 23.08 -18.16
C ALA A 212 -22.20 22.36 -17.39
N ALA A 213 -22.55 21.69 -16.30
CA ALA A 213 -21.60 20.88 -15.50
C ALA A 213 -20.96 19.76 -16.35
N ALA A 214 -21.73 19.06 -17.17
CA ALA A 214 -21.20 18.03 -18.06
C ALA A 214 -20.19 18.59 -19.07
N ARG A 215 -20.43 19.82 -19.61
CA ARG A 215 -19.46 20.47 -20.54
C ARG A 215 -18.18 20.90 -19.84
N VAL A 216 -18.28 21.41 -18.61
CA VAL A 216 -17.13 21.75 -17.79
C VAL A 216 -16.30 20.50 -17.47
N GLU A 217 -16.97 19.42 -17.04
CA GLU A 217 -16.31 18.14 -16.74
C GLU A 217 -15.58 17.56 -17.96
N ASP A 218 -16.24 17.58 -19.14
CA ASP A 218 -15.63 17.10 -20.40
C ASP A 218 -14.36 17.92 -20.76
N ALA A 219 -14.42 19.22 -20.62
CA ALA A 219 -13.27 20.10 -20.89
C ALA A 219 -12.09 19.83 -19.91
N LEU A 220 -12.37 19.70 -18.61
CA LEU A 220 -11.34 19.48 -17.58
C LEU A 220 -10.77 18.05 -17.63
N SER A 221 -11.58 17.03 -17.88
CA SER A 221 -11.15 15.63 -17.92
C SER A 221 -10.16 15.34 -19.06
N GLY A 222 -10.18 16.16 -20.11
CA GLY A 222 -9.23 16.07 -21.23
C GLY A 222 -7.86 16.71 -20.97
N ILE A 223 -7.68 17.41 -19.86
CA ILE A 223 -6.40 18.07 -19.51
C ILE A 223 -5.42 17.04 -18.97
N LYS A 224 -4.19 17.08 -19.49
CA LYS A 224 -3.07 16.28 -19.01
C LYS A 224 -1.93 17.18 -18.59
N PRO A 225 -1.47 17.14 -17.34
CA PRO A 225 -0.31 17.90 -16.90
C PRO A 225 0.89 17.68 -17.84
N GLY A 226 1.70 18.71 -18.07
CA GLY A 226 2.82 18.68 -18.98
C GLY A 226 2.47 18.83 -20.47
N GLN A 227 1.17 18.91 -20.83
CA GLN A 227 0.73 19.17 -22.20
C GLN A 227 0.13 20.55 -22.35
N GLN A 228 0.35 21.16 -23.52
CA GLN A 228 -0.29 22.44 -23.84
C GLN A 228 -1.80 22.26 -23.92
N LEU A 229 -2.55 23.09 -23.18
CA LEU A 229 -4.01 23.10 -23.20
C LEU A 229 -4.53 23.56 -24.55
N SER A 230 -5.67 22.99 -24.98
CA SER A 230 -6.45 23.61 -26.03
C SER A 230 -7.04 24.92 -25.50
N GLU A 231 -7.41 25.82 -26.41
CA GLU A 231 -8.00 27.10 -26.05
C GLU A 231 -9.28 26.93 -25.21
N GLN A 232 -10.11 25.96 -25.53
CA GLN A 232 -11.28 25.61 -24.75
C GLN A 232 -10.92 25.14 -23.34
N GLN A 233 -9.97 24.22 -23.20
CA GLN A 233 -9.53 23.73 -21.90
C GLN A 233 -8.97 24.86 -21.03
N GLY A 234 -8.15 25.73 -21.62
CA GLY A 234 -7.61 26.90 -20.94
C GLY A 234 -8.70 27.85 -20.46
N ALA A 235 -9.69 28.16 -21.31
CA ALA A 235 -10.79 29.06 -20.96
C ALA A 235 -11.63 28.49 -19.79
N TYR A 236 -12.00 27.19 -19.82
CA TYR A 236 -12.76 26.58 -18.71
C TYR A 236 -11.96 26.54 -17.40
N LEU A 237 -10.69 26.20 -17.44
CA LEU A 237 -9.85 26.16 -16.22
C LEU A 237 -9.66 27.56 -15.63
N SER A 238 -9.41 28.58 -16.47
CA SER A 238 -9.36 30.00 -16.09
C SER A 238 -10.64 30.46 -15.42
N GLN A 239 -11.80 30.11 -15.98
CA GLN A 239 -13.10 30.50 -15.42
C GLN A 239 -13.38 29.77 -14.10
N MET A 240 -13.01 28.49 -13.99
CA MET A 240 -13.11 27.77 -12.71
C MET A 240 -12.27 28.46 -11.64
N GLN A 241 -11.05 28.89 -11.96
CA GLN A 241 -10.18 29.63 -11.04
C GLN A 241 -10.81 30.98 -10.66
N ALA A 242 -11.23 31.78 -11.64
CA ALA A 242 -11.74 33.14 -11.41
C ALA A 242 -13.03 33.16 -10.57
N GLN A 243 -13.98 32.27 -10.89
CA GLN A 243 -15.31 32.27 -10.24
C GLN A 243 -15.28 31.65 -8.84
N GLN A 244 -14.35 30.76 -8.54
CA GLN A 244 -14.19 30.19 -7.21
C GLN A 244 -13.29 31.05 -6.30
N HIS A 245 -12.49 31.95 -6.83
CA HIS A 245 -11.42 32.65 -6.09
C HIS A 245 -11.87 33.30 -4.80
N GLY A 246 -12.98 34.02 -4.81
CA GLY A 246 -13.54 34.74 -3.65
C GLY A 246 -14.58 33.95 -2.83
N MET A 247 -14.88 32.71 -3.18
CA MET A 247 -15.85 31.90 -2.47
C MET A 247 -15.29 31.41 -1.13
N SER A 248 -16.11 31.41 -0.09
CA SER A 248 -15.77 30.74 1.18
C SER A 248 -15.79 29.22 1.03
N VAL A 249 -15.15 28.49 1.97
CA VAL A 249 -15.17 27.01 1.96
C VAL A 249 -16.59 26.47 1.98
N ASP A 250 -17.50 27.07 2.76
CA ASP A 250 -18.90 26.67 2.82
C ASP A 250 -19.64 26.91 1.50
N GLU A 251 -19.35 28.02 0.80
CA GLU A 251 -19.94 28.28 -0.53
C GLU A 251 -19.42 27.31 -1.58
N LEU A 252 -18.12 26.93 -1.52
CA LEU A 252 -17.54 25.91 -2.39
C LEU A 252 -18.17 24.54 -2.13
N LYS A 253 -18.38 24.15 -0.87
CA LYS A 253 -19.07 22.93 -0.49
C LYS A 253 -20.53 22.93 -0.99
N ALA A 254 -21.25 24.04 -0.81
CA ALA A 254 -22.60 24.18 -1.31
C ALA A 254 -22.69 24.14 -2.85
N ALA A 255 -21.66 24.63 -3.55
CA ALA A 255 -21.55 24.50 -5.00
C ALA A 255 -21.32 23.06 -5.42
N GLU A 256 -20.43 22.33 -4.74
CA GLU A 256 -20.17 20.91 -4.96
C GLU A 256 -21.45 20.07 -4.78
N GLU A 257 -22.22 20.31 -3.74
CA GLU A 257 -23.50 19.64 -3.50
C GLU A 257 -24.51 19.88 -4.63
N ARG A 258 -24.58 21.13 -5.16
CA ARG A 258 -25.45 21.45 -6.31
C ARG A 258 -25.05 20.74 -7.60
N LEU A 259 -23.77 20.47 -7.79
CA LEU A 259 -23.25 19.74 -8.95
C LEU A 259 -23.70 18.26 -8.98
N GLY A 260 -24.06 17.66 -7.85
CA GLY A 260 -24.59 16.29 -7.76
C GLY A 260 -23.65 15.24 -8.33
N GLU A 261 -23.99 14.62 -9.45
CA GLU A 261 -23.14 13.61 -10.11
C GLU A 261 -21.83 14.16 -10.66
N HIS A 262 -21.77 15.47 -10.95
CA HIS A 262 -20.60 16.20 -11.45
C HIS A 262 -19.79 16.86 -10.34
N ARG A 263 -20.01 16.52 -9.05
CA ARG A 263 -19.36 17.17 -7.89
C ARG A 263 -17.84 17.18 -7.94
N GLY A 264 -17.21 16.19 -8.59
CA GLY A 264 -15.76 16.11 -8.76
C GLY A 264 -15.12 17.27 -9.54
N ILE A 265 -15.92 18.09 -10.25
CA ILE A 265 -15.40 19.21 -11.07
C ILE A 265 -14.61 20.21 -10.22
N ILE A 266 -15.09 20.53 -9.01
CA ILE A 266 -14.39 21.50 -8.13
C ILE A 266 -13.02 20.95 -7.76
N SER A 267 -12.95 19.74 -7.25
CA SER A 267 -11.69 19.09 -6.92
C SER A 267 -10.76 18.99 -8.14
N ASN A 268 -11.28 18.52 -9.28
CA ASN A 268 -10.50 18.36 -10.50
C ASN A 268 -9.89 19.71 -10.95
N SER A 269 -10.68 20.80 -10.86
CA SER A 269 -10.18 22.12 -11.19
C SER A 269 -9.05 22.58 -10.21
N TRP A 270 -9.19 22.28 -8.92
CA TRP A 270 -8.16 22.59 -7.92
C TRP A 270 -6.88 21.81 -8.14
N GLN A 271 -6.98 20.52 -8.45
CA GLN A 271 -5.81 19.69 -8.79
C GLN A 271 -5.08 20.22 -10.02
N LEU A 272 -5.84 20.58 -11.07
CA LEU A 272 -5.25 21.12 -12.30
C LEU A 272 -4.64 22.51 -12.11
N MET A 273 -5.35 23.44 -11.42
CA MET A 273 -4.84 24.79 -11.23
C MET A 273 -3.71 24.86 -10.20
N SER A 274 -3.51 23.86 -9.37
CA SER A 274 -2.40 23.80 -8.41
C SER A 274 -1.22 22.95 -8.89
N ASN A 275 -1.28 22.35 -10.09
CA ASN A 275 -0.21 21.54 -10.65
C ASN A 275 0.76 22.42 -11.47
N ASP A 276 2.05 22.39 -11.13
CA ASP A 276 3.09 23.24 -11.74
C ASP A 276 3.35 22.93 -13.23
N ASP A 277 2.96 21.74 -13.69
CA ASP A 277 3.04 21.32 -15.10
C ASP A 277 1.86 21.79 -15.95
N VAL A 278 0.89 22.52 -15.35
CA VAL A 278 -0.29 23.04 -16.05
C VAL A 278 -0.14 24.56 -16.24
N GLN A 279 -0.28 25.00 -17.49
CA GLN A 279 -0.32 26.43 -17.82
C GLN A 279 -1.65 26.80 -18.45
N PHE A 280 -2.30 27.84 -17.95
CA PHE A 280 -3.61 28.29 -18.41
C PHE A 280 -3.69 29.82 -18.49
N PRO A 281 -4.63 30.39 -19.29
CA PRO A 281 -4.75 31.84 -19.46
C PRO A 281 -5.13 32.54 -18.17
N LYS A 282 -4.48 33.69 -17.91
CA LYS A 282 -4.78 34.52 -16.76
C LYS A 282 -6.14 35.22 -16.93
N THR A 283 -6.96 35.14 -15.88
CA THR A 283 -8.23 35.86 -15.78
C THR A 283 -8.20 36.77 -14.55
N GLU A 284 -8.87 37.94 -14.64
CA GLU A 284 -9.15 38.71 -13.42
C GLU A 284 -10.10 37.87 -12.52
N THR A 285 -9.75 37.79 -11.24
CA THR A 285 -10.45 36.96 -10.25
C THR A 285 -11.81 37.54 -9.83
N LYS A 286 -12.70 37.72 -10.80
CA LYS A 286 -14.08 38.20 -10.59
C LYS A 286 -15.00 37.63 -11.65
N VAL A 287 -16.26 37.45 -11.28
CA VAL A 287 -17.33 37.05 -12.22
C VAL A 287 -17.48 38.14 -13.28
N GLY A 288 -17.62 37.76 -14.54
CA GLY A 288 -17.75 38.66 -15.69
C GLY A 288 -16.41 39.07 -16.30
N ALA A 289 -15.28 38.58 -15.80
CA ALA A 289 -13.97 38.78 -16.42
C ALA A 289 -13.71 37.65 -17.43
N LEU A 290 -13.21 38.04 -18.62
CA LEU A 290 -12.71 37.08 -19.60
C LEU A 290 -11.22 36.85 -19.40
N ASP A 291 -10.77 35.64 -19.67
CA ASP A 291 -9.37 35.30 -19.65
C ASP A 291 -8.58 35.91 -20.80
N ASN A 292 -7.30 36.12 -20.58
CA ASN A 292 -6.41 36.67 -21.58
C ASN A 292 -5.48 35.59 -22.15
N PRO A 293 -5.75 35.02 -23.32
CA PRO A 293 -4.99 33.93 -23.91
C PRO A 293 -3.53 34.29 -24.25
N GLN A 294 -3.18 35.59 -24.24
CA GLN A 294 -1.82 36.05 -24.46
C GLN A 294 -0.99 36.13 -23.14
N ASN A 295 -1.65 36.01 -22.00
CA ASN A 295 -1.01 36.05 -20.69
C ASN A 295 -1.31 34.76 -19.93
N MET A 296 -0.33 33.87 -19.88
CA MET A 296 -0.45 32.56 -19.24
C MET A 296 0.03 32.62 -17.80
N GLU A 297 -0.63 31.84 -16.92
CA GLU A 297 -0.19 31.55 -15.57
C GLU A 297 0.21 30.08 -15.46
N THR A 298 1.21 29.80 -14.63
CA THR A 298 1.58 28.44 -14.24
C THR A 298 0.77 28.05 -13.01
N GLY A 299 0.33 26.82 -12.96
CA GLY A 299 -0.34 26.25 -11.79
C GLY A 299 0.52 26.35 -10.53
N GLY A 300 -0.09 26.10 -9.41
CA GLY A 300 0.56 26.16 -8.11
C GLY A 300 -0.41 26.55 -7.01
N ARG A 301 -0.01 26.43 -5.75
CA ARG A 301 -0.83 26.73 -4.57
C ARG A 301 -1.49 28.12 -4.59
N SER A 302 -0.83 29.10 -5.19
CA SER A 302 -1.35 30.48 -5.31
C SER A 302 -2.56 30.62 -6.24
N GLN A 303 -2.86 29.61 -7.04
CA GLN A 303 -3.99 29.62 -7.97
C GLN A 303 -5.29 29.08 -7.34
N LEU A 304 -5.22 28.47 -6.17
CA LEU A 304 -6.36 27.98 -5.41
C LEU A 304 -7.26 29.13 -4.91
N PRO A 305 -8.55 28.88 -4.58
CA PRO A 305 -9.40 29.88 -3.94
C PRO A 305 -8.76 30.46 -2.67
N GLU A 306 -8.94 31.77 -2.42
CA GLU A 306 -8.32 32.44 -1.26
C GLU A 306 -8.70 31.78 0.08
N SER A 307 -9.93 31.30 0.22
CA SER A 307 -10.40 30.63 1.43
C SER A 307 -9.67 29.30 1.67
N VAL A 308 -9.40 28.56 0.59
CA VAL A 308 -8.64 27.30 0.62
C VAL A 308 -7.18 27.57 0.99
N GLN A 309 -6.54 28.55 0.33
CA GLN A 309 -5.17 28.96 0.66
C GLN A 309 -5.03 29.38 2.13
N ARG A 310 -6.01 30.15 2.64
CA ARG A 310 -6.01 30.66 4.02
C ARG A 310 -6.20 29.53 5.03
N ALA A 311 -7.12 28.61 4.77
CA ALA A 311 -7.38 27.48 5.65
C ALA A 311 -6.16 26.56 5.75
N LEU A 312 -5.58 26.18 4.61
CA LEU A 312 -4.39 25.31 4.55
C LEU A 312 -3.10 26.01 5.03
N GLY A 313 -3.00 27.34 4.85
CA GLY A 313 -1.85 28.11 5.31
C GLY A 313 -1.86 28.44 6.81
N ARG A 314 -2.95 28.16 7.53
CA ARG A 314 -3.12 28.52 8.97
C ARG A 314 -2.87 30.02 9.26
N ASN A 315 -2.90 30.88 8.25
CA ASN A 315 -2.52 32.29 8.37
C ASN A 315 -3.37 33.08 9.37
N ASP A 316 -4.61 32.64 9.59
CA ASP A 316 -5.53 33.29 10.54
C ASP A 316 -5.23 32.89 11.99
N LEU A 317 -4.51 31.79 12.22
CA LEU A 317 -4.22 31.29 13.57
C LEU A 317 -3.08 32.05 14.25
N ASP A 318 -2.07 32.47 13.49
CA ASP A 318 -0.92 33.20 14.02
C ASP A 318 -1.28 34.62 14.47
N SER A 319 -2.27 35.25 13.81
CA SER A 319 -2.76 36.58 14.19
C SER A 319 -3.61 36.59 15.47
N PHE A 320 -4.17 35.42 15.87
CA PHE A 320 -4.99 35.25 17.08
C PHE A 320 -4.19 34.97 18.35
N LEU A 321 -2.87 34.96 18.31
CA LEU A 321 -1.99 34.64 19.45
C LEU A 321 -2.22 35.49 20.72
N SER A 322 -3.01 36.53 20.65
CA SER A 322 -3.27 37.45 21.77
C SER A 322 -4.60 37.25 22.52
N ASN A 323 -5.52 36.36 22.08
CA ASN A 323 -6.87 36.27 22.64
C ASN A 323 -7.27 34.87 23.17
N PHE A 324 -8.14 34.83 24.19
CA PHE A 324 -8.65 33.62 24.88
C PHE A 324 -9.47 32.63 24.02
N ASP A 325 -9.79 32.97 22.73
CA ASP A 325 -10.65 32.18 21.83
C ASP A 325 -9.88 31.22 20.92
N LYS A 326 -8.59 30.97 21.16
CA LYS A 326 -7.74 30.11 20.35
C LYS A 326 -8.31 28.74 20.02
N PRO A 327 -8.86 27.96 20.99
CA PRO A 327 -9.34 26.62 20.70
C PRO A 327 -10.49 26.58 19.69
N SER A 328 -11.39 27.56 19.74
CA SER A 328 -12.51 27.67 18.79
C SER A 328 -12.02 28.00 17.39
N ALA A 329 -11.01 28.87 17.25
CA ALA A 329 -10.42 29.21 15.95
C ALA A 329 -9.69 28.00 15.33
N TYR A 330 -8.95 27.24 16.13
CA TYR A 330 -8.30 26.00 15.68
C TYR A 330 -9.30 24.92 15.31
N ALA A 331 -10.37 24.74 16.09
CA ALA A 331 -11.45 23.80 15.76
C ALA A 331 -12.17 24.19 14.47
N GLU A 332 -12.40 25.49 14.25
CA GLU A 332 -13.00 25.99 13.03
C GLU A 332 -12.10 25.78 11.81
N ASN A 333 -10.79 26.10 11.92
CA ASN A 333 -9.82 25.84 10.86
C ASN A 333 -9.78 24.33 10.52
N ALA A 334 -9.73 23.45 11.52
CA ALA A 334 -9.76 22.01 11.29
C ALA A 334 -11.03 21.56 10.55
N ARG A 335 -12.22 22.09 10.90
CA ARG A 335 -13.47 21.81 10.16
C ARG A 335 -13.42 22.28 8.72
N GLN A 336 -12.86 23.47 8.46
CA GLN A 336 -12.68 23.97 7.09
C GLN A 336 -11.76 23.08 6.27
N VAL A 337 -10.65 22.59 6.87
CA VAL A 337 -9.73 21.68 6.20
C VAL A 337 -10.37 20.33 5.96
N SER A 338 -11.13 19.79 6.92
CA SER A 338 -11.94 18.58 6.73
C SER A 338 -12.91 18.73 5.55
N THR A 339 -13.58 19.89 5.43
CA THR A 339 -14.48 20.19 4.29
C THR A 339 -13.71 20.26 2.96
N ILE A 340 -12.51 20.86 2.94
CA ILE A 340 -11.64 20.88 1.76
C ILE A 340 -11.26 19.48 1.35
N ALA A 341 -10.82 18.66 2.30
CA ALA A 341 -10.43 17.27 2.09
C ALA A 341 -11.61 16.40 1.58
N ASP A 342 -12.81 16.63 2.10
CA ASP A 342 -14.03 15.98 1.61
C ASP A 342 -14.32 16.34 0.14
N ILE A 343 -14.24 17.61 -0.24
CA ILE A 343 -14.36 18.05 -1.65
C ILE A 343 -13.30 17.35 -2.51
N VAL A 344 -12.03 17.31 -2.06
CA VAL A 344 -10.92 16.68 -2.78
C VAL A 344 -11.16 15.19 -2.96
N SER A 345 -11.74 14.51 -1.98
CA SER A 345 -12.03 13.07 -2.01
C SER A 345 -12.94 12.66 -3.17
N HIS A 346 -13.78 13.57 -3.66
CA HIS A 346 -14.72 13.34 -4.74
C HIS A 346 -14.14 13.57 -6.16
N GLY A 347 -12.89 14.06 -6.25
CA GLY A 347 -12.20 14.27 -7.51
C GLY A 347 -11.57 13.01 -8.10
N ASN A 348 -11.07 13.16 -9.33
CA ASN A 348 -10.33 12.11 -10.02
C ASN A 348 -8.92 11.99 -9.44
N SER A 349 -8.61 10.86 -8.81
CA SER A 349 -7.27 10.59 -8.25
C SER A 349 -6.14 10.56 -9.29
N GLU A 350 -6.44 10.37 -10.58
CA GLU A 350 -5.42 10.43 -11.63
C GLU A 350 -4.84 11.84 -11.82
N LEU A 351 -5.54 12.87 -11.36
CA LEU A 351 -5.06 14.26 -11.38
C LEU A 351 -4.20 14.62 -10.16
N GLN A 352 -4.18 13.76 -9.14
CA GLN A 352 -3.37 13.91 -7.93
C GLN A 352 -1.95 13.38 -8.17
N ARG A 353 -1.09 14.23 -8.72
CA ARG A 353 0.29 13.91 -9.06
C ARG A 353 1.18 15.11 -8.78
N ASP A 354 1.73 15.16 -7.56
CA ASP A 354 2.61 16.22 -7.08
C ASP A 354 1.94 17.61 -7.19
N THR A 355 0.70 17.70 -6.73
CA THR A 355 -0.04 18.95 -6.83
C THR A 355 0.19 19.85 -5.63
N GLY A 356 0.20 21.16 -5.87
CA GLY A 356 0.34 22.15 -4.81
C GLY A 356 -0.81 22.13 -3.78
N LEU A 357 -1.98 21.59 -4.14
CA LEU A 357 -3.10 21.37 -3.23
C LEU A 357 -2.81 20.26 -2.23
N ASP A 358 -2.42 19.06 -2.72
CA ASP A 358 -2.18 17.91 -1.88
C ASP A 358 -0.94 18.13 -0.99
N ALA A 359 0.11 18.76 -1.52
CA ALA A 359 1.26 19.23 -0.74
C ALA A 359 0.84 20.22 0.37
N ALA A 360 -0.05 21.17 0.08
CA ALA A 360 -0.53 22.11 1.10
C ALA A 360 -1.37 21.43 2.20
N MET A 361 -2.12 20.40 1.87
CA MET A 361 -2.88 19.61 2.85
C MET A 361 -1.94 18.78 3.75
N LEU A 362 -0.87 18.21 3.19
CA LEU A 362 0.16 17.51 3.97
C LEU A 362 0.95 18.49 4.85
N ASP A 363 1.33 19.66 4.35
CA ASP A 363 1.93 20.74 5.13
C ASP A 363 1.08 21.11 6.35
N TRP A 364 -0.24 21.30 6.13
CA TRP A 364 -1.17 21.59 7.22
C TRP A 364 -1.20 20.48 8.27
N SER A 365 -1.16 19.23 7.83
CA SER A 365 -1.16 18.06 8.71
C SER A 365 0.11 18.01 9.55
N ARG A 366 1.28 18.20 8.93
CA ARG A 366 2.57 18.28 9.59
C ARG A 366 2.58 19.35 10.66
N ASP A 367 2.19 20.59 10.30
CA ASP A 367 2.21 21.72 11.21
C ASP A 367 1.21 21.55 12.36
N THR A 368 0.06 20.89 12.09
CA THR A 368 -0.97 20.61 13.09
C THR A 368 -0.54 19.52 14.06
N LEU A 369 0.22 18.51 13.63
CA LEU A 369 0.77 17.48 14.49
C LEU A 369 1.98 17.98 15.29
N HIS A 370 2.82 18.82 14.67
CA HIS A 370 4.04 19.35 15.30
C HIS A 370 3.75 20.38 16.41
N ASP A 371 2.75 21.22 16.21
CA ASP A 371 2.29 22.20 17.21
C ASP A 371 0.88 21.85 17.72
N PRO A 372 0.75 20.74 18.46
CA PRO A 372 -0.48 20.53 19.18
C PRO A 372 -0.60 21.65 20.21
N LEU A 373 -1.74 22.32 20.28
CA LEU A 373 -2.11 23.11 21.46
C LEU A 373 -1.93 22.21 22.69
N ARG A 374 -0.75 22.31 23.31
CA ARG A 374 -0.37 21.37 24.38
C ARG A 374 -1.41 21.41 25.49
N PRO A 375 -2.17 20.34 25.72
CA PRO A 375 -3.12 20.28 26.83
C PRO A 375 -2.46 20.62 28.19
N SER A 376 -1.15 20.33 28.31
CA SER A 376 -0.38 20.52 29.55
C SER A 376 -0.22 21.96 30.01
N LEU A 377 -0.14 22.95 29.11
CA LEU A 377 -0.05 24.35 29.52
C LEU A 377 -1.42 24.93 29.94
N TRP A 378 -2.50 24.44 29.34
CA TRP A 378 -3.87 24.90 29.63
C TRP A 378 -4.54 24.13 30.75
N SER A 379 -4.31 22.84 30.89
CA SER A 379 -4.81 22.07 32.03
C SER A 379 -4.17 22.52 33.35
N ALA A 380 -2.92 22.96 33.33
CA ALA A 380 -2.22 23.54 34.45
C ALA A 380 -2.77 24.94 34.85
N VAL A 381 -3.28 25.72 33.87
CA VAL A 381 -3.78 27.09 34.10
C VAL A 381 -5.29 27.13 34.40
N THR A 382 -6.09 26.21 33.83
CA THR A 382 -7.56 26.27 33.94
C THR A 382 -8.20 25.17 34.76
N GLY A 383 -7.44 24.11 35.11
CA GLY A 383 -7.99 22.96 35.84
C GLY A 383 -9.04 22.15 35.06
N ALA A 384 -9.23 22.46 33.74
CA ALA A 384 -10.14 21.78 32.87
C ALA A 384 -9.34 20.78 32.00
N GLY A 385 -9.77 19.53 31.98
CA GLY A 385 -9.23 18.55 31.03
C GLY A 385 -9.47 19.01 29.60
N GLY A 386 -8.42 19.16 28.81
CA GLY A 386 -8.31 19.47 27.40
C GLY A 386 -9.49 20.12 26.65
N PHE A 387 -9.27 20.53 25.42
CA PHE A 387 -10.36 21.01 24.56
C PHE A 387 -10.89 19.84 23.68
N PRO A 388 -11.85 19.02 24.17
CA PRO A 388 -12.28 17.82 23.47
C PRO A 388 -12.82 18.12 22.07
N GLU A 389 -13.49 19.27 21.91
CA GLU A 389 -14.05 19.70 20.62
C GLU A 389 -12.96 20.00 19.58
N TYR A 390 -11.83 20.61 19.99
CA TYR A 390 -10.70 20.82 19.09
C TYR A 390 -10.00 19.50 18.76
N ALA A 391 -9.76 18.63 19.74
CA ALA A 391 -9.09 17.36 19.53
C ALA A 391 -9.88 16.50 18.52
N GLU A 392 -11.20 16.42 18.68
CA GLU A 392 -12.07 15.70 17.76
C GLU A 392 -12.05 16.31 16.34
N ALA A 393 -12.18 17.63 16.22
CA ALA A 393 -12.15 18.31 14.94
C ALA A 393 -10.79 18.14 14.23
N ARG A 394 -9.69 18.22 14.98
CA ARG A 394 -8.33 18.00 14.50
C ARG A 394 -8.14 16.59 13.97
N ASP A 395 -8.49 15.58 14.76
CA ASP A 395 -8.26 14.18 14.39
C ASP A 395 -9.13 13.76 13.20
N ASN A 396 -10.36 14.28 13.10
CA ASN A 396 -11.20 14.10 11.92
C ASN A 396 -10.58 14.76 10.68
N ALA A 397 -10.11 16.00 10.79
CA ALA A 397 -9.49 16.71 9.67
C ALA A 397 -8.19 16.03 9.20
N LEU A 398 -7.36 15.55 10.13
CA LEU A 398 -6.17 14.77 9.78
C LEU A 398 -6.54 13.50 9.02
N ALA A 399 -7.57 12.76 9.47
CA ALA A 399 -8.06 11.58 8.80
C ALA A 399 -8.58 11.87 7.39
N ASP A 400 -9.38 12.93 7.23
CA ASP A 400 -9.93 13.33 5.93
C ASP A 400 -8.81 13.75 4.97
N VAL A 401 -7.80 14.47 5.46
CA VAL A 401 -6.62 14.86 4.68
C VAL A 401 -5.84 13.63 4.23
N PHE A 402 -5.55 12.68 5.13
CA PHE A 402 -4.80 11.47 4.75
C PHE A 402 -5.56 10.58 3.76
N ASN A 403 -6.89 10.53 3.86
CA ASN A 403 -7.73 9.80 2.91
C ASN A 403 -7.80 10.48 1.53
N SER A 404 -7.66 11.80 1.47
CA SER A 404 -7.76 12.57 0.22
C SER A 404 -6.38 12.87 -0.39
N ALA A 405 -5.51 13.62 0.30
CA ALA A 405 -4.17 13.97 -0.19
C ALA A 405 -3.20 12.76 -0.19
N GLY A 406 -3.42 11.77 0.69
CA GLY A 406 -2.64 10.53 0.70
C GLY A 406 -2.73 9.72 -0.60
N ARG A 407 -3.69 10.01 -1.49
CA ARG A 407 -3.76 9.42 -2.83
C ARG A 407 -2.71 9.97 -3.79
N ASP A 408 -2.15 11.16 -3.49
CA ASP A 408 -1.01 11.71 -4.22
C ASP A 408 0.30 11.15 -3.64
N HIS A 409 0.66 9.96 -4.10
CA HIS A 409 1.87 9.28 -3.62
C HIS A 409 3.16 10.06 -3.94
N ALA A 410 3.14 10.96 -4.94
CA ALA A 410 4.27 11.81 -5.24
C ALA A 410 4.43 12.92 -4.20
N ALA A 411 3.33 13.59 -3.81
CA ALA A 411 3.32 14.57 -2.75
C ALA A 411 3.70 13.95 -1.39
N VAL A 412 3.19 12.75 -1.07
CA VAL A 412 3.56 12.02 0.16
C VAL A 412 5.04 11.67 0.17
N SER A 413 5.58 11.15 -0.94
CA SER A 413 7.01 10.82 -1.04
C SER A 413 7.89 12.06 -0.90
N SER A 414 7.49 13.17 -1.51
CA SER A 414 8.18 14.46 -1.41
C SER A 414 8.17 14.98 0.04
N GLU A 415 7.02 14.89 0.73
CA GLU A 415 6.92 15.32 2.13
C GLU A 415 7.80 14.46 3.04
N PHE A 416 7.76 13.13 2.92
CA PHE A 416 8.58 12.23 3.74
C PHE A 416 10.08 12.41 3.49
N GLY A 417 10.48 12.68 2.24
CA GLY A 417 11.88 12.95 1.86
C GLY A 417 12.35 14.39 2.14
N SER A 418 11.47 15.27 2.63
CA SER A 418 11.80 16.67 2.93
C SER A 418 12.65 16.82 4.20
N GLU A 419 13.23 18.01 4.41
CA GLU A 419 13.96 18.34 5.66
C GLU A 419 13.08 18.18 6.91
N THR A 420 11.78 18.41 6.79
CA THR A 420 10.78 18.30 7.88
C THR A 420 10.12 16.91 7.94
N GLY A 421 10.35 16.05 6.96
CA GLY A 421 9.71 14.73 6.83
C GLY A 421 10.00 13.81 8.01
N GLN A 422 11.22 13.81 8.52
CA GLN A 422 11.58 13.01 9.70
C GLN A 422 10.81 13.45 10.95
N GLN A 423 10.61 14.75 11.14
CA GLN A 423 9.80 15.25 12.25
C GLN A 423 8.32 14.91 12.05
N PHE A 424 7.81 15.02 10.82
CA PHE A 424 6.44 14.66 10.49
C PHE A 424 6.15 13.18 10.78
N LEU A 425 7.03 12.28 10.33
CA LEU A 425 6.94 10.85 10.63
C LEU A 425 6.97 10.59 12.13
N THR A 426 7.86 11.28 12.87
CA THR A 426 7.96 11.16 14.32
C THR A 426 6.66 11.61 15.01
N ASP A 427 6.07 12.70 14.55
CA ASP A 427 4.82 13.23 15.11
C ASP A 427 3.63 12.32 14.77
N LEU A 428 3.58 11.71 13.58
CA LEU A 428 2.60 10.70 13.20
C LEU A 428 2.64 9.48 14.14
N HIS A 429 3.83 8.95 14.43
CA HIS A 429 4.01 7.79 15.30
C HIS A 429 3.65 8.09 16.76
N ASN A 430 3.97 9.29 17.25
CA ASN A 430 3.73 9.68 18.64
C ASN A 430 2.32 10.25 18.90
N HIS A 431 1.52 10.48 17.86
CA HIS A 431 0.15 10.96 18.02
C HIS A 431 -0.77 9.81 18.45
N ALA A 432 -1.51 10.02 19.55
CA ALA A 432 -2.51 9.06 20.01
C ALA A 432 -3.79 9.17 19.16
N TRP A 433 -3.93 8.36 18.17
CA TRP A 433 -5.12 8.29 17.32
C TRP A 433 -6.28 7.71 18.13
N ALA A 434 -7.31 8.54 18.38
CA ALA A 434 -8.40 8.21 19.30
C ALA A 434 -9.20 6.96 18.88
N ASP A 435 -9.41 6.06 19.83
CA ASP A 435 -10.34 4.92 19.72
C ASP A 435 -11.78 5.38 19.95
N THR A 436 -12.31 6.29 19.13
CA THR A 436 -13.74 6.59 19.18
C THR A 436 -14.52 5.58 18.33
N PRO A 437 -15.77 5.22 18.67
CA PRO A 437 -16.60 4.30 17.86
C PRO A 437 -16.80 4.76 16.40
N ASN A 438 -16.61 6.07 16.13
CA ASN A 438 -16.61 6.67 14.80
C ASN A 438 -15.19 6.79 14.21
N SER A 439 -14.14 6.44 14.94
CA SER A 439 -12.72 6.57 14.56
C SER A 439 -12.16 5.34 13.85
N VAL A 440 -13.01 4.42 13.42
CA VAL A 440 -12.60 3.31 12.55
C VAL A 440 -11.86 3.84 11.32
N ASP A 441 -12.22 5.04 10.87
CA ASP A 441 -11.62 5.71 9.73
C ASP A 441 -10.26 6.38 10.05
N ASN A 442 -10.05 6.89 11.26
CA ASN A 442 -8.80 7.61 11.59
C ASN A 442 -7.57 6.69 11.58
N LYS A 443 -7.68 5.47 12.12
CA LYS A 443 -6.58 4.48 12.08
C LYS A 443 -6.32 3.98 10.66
N ASN A 444 -7.39 3.79 9.87
CA ASN A 444 -7.27 3.36 8.47
C ASN A 444 -6.67 4.46 7.59
N SER A 445 -6.90 5.73 7.90
CA SER A 445 -6.38 6.86 7.14
C SER A 445 -4.86 6.98 7.23
N VAL A 446 -4.29 6.83 8.44
CA VAL A 446 -2.83 6.82 8.62
C VAL A 446 -2.21 5.60 7.94
N HIS A 447 -2.87 4.45 8.04
CA HIS A 447 -2.46 3.24 7.31
C HIS A 447 -2.43 3.47 5.80
N SER A 448 -3.44 4.14 5.22
CA SER A 448 -3.49 4.41 3.78
C SER A 448 -2.41 5.39 3.31
N LEU A 449 -1.96 6.30 4.19
CA LEU A 449 -0.87 7.23 3.91
C LEU A 449 0.48 6.52 3.67
N ILE A 450 0.68 5.32 4.21
CA ILE A 450 1.96 4.59 4.21
C ILE A 450 1.90 3.30 3.40
N SER A 451 0.78 2.56 3.44
CA SER A 451 0.70 1.18 2.91
C SER A 451 0.92 1.05 1.40
N TRP A 452 0.77 2.13 0.61
CA TRP A 452 1.04 2.13 -0.83
C TRP A 452 2.53 1.92 -1.15
N ILE A 453 3.44 2.29 -0.23
CA ILE A 453 4.90 2.23 -0.38
C ILE A 453 5.34 0.80 -0.74
N GLY A 454 4.89 -0.20 0.03
CA GLY A 454 5.19 -1.60 -0.26
C GLY A 454 4.56 -2.10 -1.56
N ASN A 455 3.35 -1.66 -1.87
CA ASN A 455 2.64 -2.08 -3.08
C ASN A 455 3.31 -1.55 -4.37
N GLU A 456 3.95 -0.39 -4.32
CA GLU A 456 4.61 0.24 -5.47
C GLU A 456 6.10 -0.08 -5.60
N ALA A 457 6.70 -0.77 -4.63
CA ALA A 457 8.14 -1.09 -4.58
C ALA A 457 8.68 -1.75 -5.86
N HIS A 458 7.90 -2.64 -6.45
CA HIS A 458 8.23 -3.39 -7.67
C HIS A 458 7.40 -2.96 -8.88
N SER A 459 6.93 -1.70 -8.90
CA SER A 459 6.21 -1.17 -10.06
C SER A 459 7.06 -1.28 -11.34
N PRO A 460 6.48 -1.71 -12.47
CA PRO A 460 7.18 -1.68 -13.75
C PRO A 460 7.45 -0.25 -14.26
N ASN A 461 6.77 0.75 -13.71
CA ASN A 461 7.08 2.15 -13.93
C ASN A 461 8.17 2.57 -12.95
N GLU A 462 9.35 2.92 -13.48
CA GLU A 462 10.54 3.25 -12.70
C GLU A 462 10.34 4.49 -11.81
N GLU A 463 9.58 5.48 -12.26
CA GLU A 463 9.25 6.67 -11.48
C GLU A 463 8.41 6.31 -10.24
N ILE A 464 7.40 5.46 -10.42
CA ILE A 464 6.55 4.97 -9.33
C ILE A 464 7.37 4.16 -8.32
N ALA A 465 8.19 3.21 -8.80
CA ALA A 465 9.04 2.42 -7.92
C ALA A 465 10.06 3.28 -7.17
N ASN A 466 10.63 4.30 -7.84
CA ASN A 466 11.61 5.20 -7.24
C ASN A 466 11.01 6.05 -6.12
N ARG A 467 9.83 6.65 -6.32
CA ARG A 467 9.16 7.42 -5.26
C ARG A 467 8.78 6.57 -4.06
N ALA A 468 8.34 5.32 -4.30
CA ALA A 468 8.07 4.38 -3.22
C ALA A 468 9.33 4.06 -2.40
N GLY A 469 10.48 3.89 -3.06
CA GLY A 469 11.76 3.68 -2.40
C GLY A 469 12.24 4.89 -1.59
N VAL A 470 12.05 6.10 -2.10
CA VAL A 470 12.36 7.34 -1.35
C VAL A 470 11.52 7.42 -0.07
N ALA A 471 10.23 7.14 -0.16
CA ALA A 471 9.34 7.13 1.01
C ALA A 471 9.71 6.01 1.99
N ALA A 472 10.04 4.81 1.49
CA ALA A 472 10.48 3.68 2.30
C ALA A 472 11.80 3.98 3.03
N HIS A 473 12.76 4.61 2.35
CA HIS A 473 14.02 5.05 2.97
C HIS A 473 13.76 6.02 4.13
N ALA A 474 12.94 7.06 3.89
CA ALA A 474 12.60 8.05 4.92
C ALA A 474 11.93 7.40 6.14
N LEU A 475 11.00 6.45 5.90
CA LEU A 475 10.32 5.70 6.95
C LEU A 475 11.31 4.81 7.74
N ALA A 476 12.14 4.02 7.06
CA ALA A 476 13.12 3.16 7.68
C ALA A 476 14.14 3.95 8.52
N GLN A 477 14.60 5.09 8.01
CA GLN A 477 15.49 6.01 8.72
C GLN A 477 14.81 6.55 9.99
N ASN A 478 13.53 6.93 9.90
CA ASN A 478 12.76 7.42 11.04
C ASN A 478 12.62 6.36 12.14
N LEU A 479 12.24 5.13 11.77
CA LEU A 479 12.13 4.03 12.72
C LEU A 479 13.47 3.74 13.39
N SER A 480 14.55 3.71 12.60
CA SER A 480 15.90 3.45 13.13
C SER A 480 16.35 4.56 14.10
N ASP A 481 16.21 5.83 13.72
CA ASP A 481 16.74 6.94 14.52
C ASP A 481 15.93 7.18 15.82
N ASN A 482 14.68 6.75 15.86
CA ASN A 482 13.79 6.94 16.99
C ASN A 482 13.45 5.63 17.75
N HIS A 483 14.12 4.51 17.45
CA HIS A 483 13.75 3.18 17.96
C HIS A 483 13.64 3.14 19.49
N GLU A 484 14.63 3.68 20.23
CA GLU A 484 14.60 3.73 21.69
C GLU A 484 13.36 4.46 22.22
N ARG A 485 12.99 5.59 21.59
CA ARG A 485 11.83 6.38 21.96
C ARG A 485 10.51 5.66 21.65
N TYR A 486 10.49 4.89 20.57
CA TYR A 486 9.29 4.17 20.15
C TYR A 486 9.05 2.92 20.98
N VAL A 487 10.08 2.18 21.32
CA VAL A 487 9.95 0.91 22.05
C VAL A 487 9.95 1.13 23.57
N ASN A 488 10.79 2.04 24.06
CA ASN A 488 10.92 2.34 25.49
C ASN A 488 10.88 3.86 25.75
N PRO A 489 9.70 4.52 25.56
CA PRO A 489 9.61 5.96 25.72
C PRO A 489 9.93 6.39 27.16
N PRO A 490 10.55 7.57 27.34
CA PRO A 490 10.88 8.07 28.67
C PRO A 490 9.62 8.34 29.49
N ASP A 491 9.68 8.07 30.78
CA ASP A 491 8.58 8.32 31.70
C ASP A 491 8.13 9.78 31.67
N VAL A 492 6.83 10.01 31.48
CA VAL A 492 6.22 11.33 31.57
C VAL A 492 5.86 11.59 33.04
N PRO A 493 6.40 12.67 33.67
CA PRO A 493 6.06 13.00 35.07
C PRO A 493 4.55 13.13 35.27
N GLY A 494 4.00 12.30 36.14
CA GLY A 494 2.57 12.28 36.49
C GLY A 494 1.72 11.29 35.65
N SER A 495 2.30 10.59 34.69
CA SER A 495 1.68 9.42 34.03
C SER A 495 2.13 8.14 34.73
N PRO A 496 1.24 7.19 35.00
CA PRO A 496 1.61 5.92 35.63
C PRO A 496 2.46 5.02 34.69
N VAL A 497 2.31 5.15 33.39
CA VAL A 497 3.09 4.45 32.32
C VAL A 497 3.01 5.28 31.05
N THR A 498 4.12 5.44 30.35
CA THR A 498 4.12 5.98 28.99
C THR A 498 4.01 4.79 28.02
N PRO A 499 2.95 4.70 27.20
CA PRO A 499 2.83 3.58 26.26
C PRO A 499 3.90 3.69 25.17
N ASN A 500 4.45 2.55 24.75
CA ASN A 500 5.28 2.49 23.55
C ASN A 500 4.42 2.69 22.27
N VAL A 501 5.07 2.87 21.12
CA VAL A 501 4.38 3.17 19.87
C VAL A 501 3.42 2.05 19.45
N ALA A 502 3.75 0.80 19.68
CA ALA A 502 2.87 -0.33 19.35
C ALA A 502 1.58 -0.36 20.18
N ASN A 503 1.65 0.05 21.46
CA ASN A 503 0.47 0.18 22.30
C ASN A 503 -0.32 1.47 21.99
N LEU A 504 0.38 2.52 21.54
CA LEU A 504 -0.24 3.79 21.17
C LEU A 504 -0.92 3.69 19.80
N ASN A 505 -0.20 3.16 18.80
CA ASN A 505 -0.58 3.15 17.38
C ASN A 505 -0.28 1.81 16.69
N PRO A 506 -0.91 0.69 17.07
CA PRO A 506 -0.63 -0.61 16.48
C PRO A 506 -0.91 -0.65 14.96
N ALA A 507 -1.89 0.13 14.48
CA ALA A 507 -2.20 0.22 13.04
C ALA A 507 -1.08 0.91 12.24
N MET A 508 -0.35 1.84 12.87
CA MET A 508 0.81 2.50 12.27
C MET A 508 1.97 1.50 12.08
N ILE A 509 2.32 0.76 13.12
CA ILE A 509 3.38 -0.27 13.04
C ILE A 509 3.03 -1.36 12.04
N ALA A 510 1.74 -1.74 11.93
CA ALA A 510 1.29 -2.67 10.89
C ALA A 510 1.45 -2.09 9.47
N ALA A 511 1.23 -0.78 9.29
CA ALA A 511 1.45 -0.10 8.02
C ALA A 511 2.94 -0.02 7.67
N ASP A 512 3.80 0.28 8.65
CA ASP A 512 5.25 0.31 8.51
C ASP A 512 5.80 -1.05 8.06
N ALA A 513 5.33 -2.12 8.68
CA ALA A 513 5.70 -3.48 8.31
C ALA A 513 5.35 -3.80 6.85
N LEU A 514 4.13 -3.46 6.40
CA LEU A 514 3.70 -3.66 5.02
C LEU A 514 4.48 -2.78 4.03
N ALA A 515 4.80 -1.55 4.42
CA ALA A 515 5.55 -0.61 3.60
C ALA A 515 7.00 -1.08 3.39
N LEU A 516 7.65 -1.62 4.44
CA LEU A 516 9.06 -1.97 4.44
C LEU A 516 9.34 -3.44 4.09
N GLU A 517 8.32 -4.31 4.02
CA GLU A 517 8.49 -5.73 3.67
C GLU A 517 9.28 -5.93 2.37
N PRO A 518 9.01 -5.24 1.24
CA PRO A 518 9.77 -5.41 0.01
C PRO A 518 11.23 -4.93 0.10
N TYR A 519 11.54 -4.08 1.07
CA TYR A 519 12.86 -3.45 1.23
C TYR A 519 13.77 -4.15 2.24
N GLN A 520 13.35 -5.27 2.83
CA GLN A 520 14.12 -6.00 3.85
C GLN A 520 15.53 -6.39 3.39
N GLU A 521 15.67 -6.82 2.13
CA GLU A 521 16.98 -7.14 1.55
C GLU A 521 17.83 -5.88 1.36
N ALA A 522 17.22 -4.76 0.96
CA ALA A 522 17.89 -3.48 0.81
C ALA A 522 18.37 -2.93 2.16
N LEU A 523 17.61 -3.14 3.25
CA LEU A 523 18.02 -2.81 4.61
C LEU A 523 19.34 -3.49 5.02
N VAL A 524 19.59 -4.69 4.53
CA VAL A 524 20.85 -5.42 4.80
C VAL A 524 21.88 -5.26 3.67
N GLY A 525 21.69 -4.30 2.78
CA GLY A 525 22.62 -3.96 1.71
C GLY A 525 22.67 -4.96 0.56
N HIS A 526 21.65 -5.80 0.41
CA HIS A 526 21.49 -6.69 -0.74
C HIS A 526 20.64 -6.03 -1.82
N ASN A 527 21.01 -6.24 -3.10
CA ASN A 527 20.27 -5.69 -4.22
C ASN A 527 19.00 -6.53 -4.50
N SER A 528 17.88 -6.10 -3.97
CA SER A 528 16.55 -6.72 -4.15
C SER A 528 15.83 -6.29 -5.43
N GLY A 529 16.43 -5.42 -6.24
CA GLY A 529 15.80 -4.85 -7.43
C GLY A 529 14.81 -3.72 -7.15
N VAL A 530 14.61 -3.31 -5.88
CA VAL A 530 13.85 -2.10 -5.51
C VAL A 530 14.60 -0.84 -5.97
N LYS A 531 13.85 0.22 -6.29
CA LYS A 531 14.38 1.49 -6.78
C LYS A 531 14.20 2.57 -5.71
N GLY A 532 15.07 3.58 -5.72
CA GLY A 532 14.92 4.78 -4.89
C GLY A 532 15.15 4.58 -3.38
N PHE A 533 15.44 3.38 -2.92
CA PHE A 533 15.78 3.10 -1.54
C PHE A 533 17.30 3.18 -1.37
N ASP A 534 17.77 4.27 -0.80
CA ASP A 534 19.17 4.38 -0.40
C ASP A 534 19.40 3.60 0.91
N PRO A 535 20.52 2.87 1.07
CA PRO A 535 20.81 2.16 2.31
C PRO A 535 20.80 3.07 3.53
N ILE A 536 20.23 2.60 4.64
CA ILE A 536 20.36 3.25 5.95
C ILE A 536 21.55 2.66 6.71
N GLY A 537 22.32 3.48 7.44
CA GLY A 537 23.57 3.03 8.04
C GLY A 537 24.64 2.67 7.01
N SER A 538 25.47 1.69 7.29
CA SER A 538 26.55 1.22 6.43
C SER A 538 26.53 -0.30 6.22
N PRO A 539 25.45 -0.88 5.68
CA PRO A 539 25.29 -2.33 5.57
C PRO A 539 26.37 -2.98 4.66
N GLY A 540 26.94 -2.21 3.73
CA GLY A 540 28.07 -2.67 2.90
C GLY A 540 29.30 -3.04 3.71
N ASP A 541 29.57 -2.32 4.80
CA ASP A 541 30.69 -2.50 5.73
C ASP A 541 30.35 -3.45 6.90
N GLY A 542 29.13 -4.03 6.93
CA GLY A 542 28.65 -4.93 7.99
C GLY A 542 28.00 -4.23 9.17
N ASP A 543 27.84 -2.91 9.12
CA ASP A 543 27.07 -2.18 10.11
C ASP A 543 25.56 -2.26 9.79
N LEU A 544 24.86 -3.11 10.54
CA LEU A 544 23.43 -3.40 10.39
C LEU A 544 22.61 -2.89 11.58
N GLU A 545 23.16 -1.98 12.40
CA GLU A 545 22.45 -1.41 13.54
C GLU A 545 21.12 -0.78 13.11
N ALA A 546 21.15 0.02 12.06
CA ALA A 546 19.94 0.65 11.54
C ALA A 546 18.84 -0.35 11.11
N ALA A 547 19.24 -1.44 10.47
CA ALA A 547 18.31 -2.51 10.11
C ALA A 547 17.73 -3.21 11.35
N ARG A 548 18.56 -3.52 12.35
CA ARG A 548 18.08 -4.11 13.63
C ARG A 548 17.08 -3.20 14.33
N ASN A 549 17.33 -1.90 14.37
CA ASN A 549 16.44 -0.92 14.99
C ASN A 549 15.05 -0.88 14.29
N VAL A 550 15.02 -1.02 12.97
CA VAL A 550 13.75 -1.14 12.22
C VAL A 550 13.00 -2.40 12.66
N PHE A 551 13.67 -3.55 12.72
CA PHE A 551 13.04 -4.80 13.18
C PHE A 551 12.59 -4.69 14.64
N GLU A 552 13.39 -4.11 15.54
CA GLU A 552 13.02 -3.86 16.94
C GLU A 552 11.69 -3.11 17.07
N VAL A 553 11.52 -2.01 16.32
CA VAL A 553 10.29 -1.21 16.37
C VAL A 553 9.10 -2.01 15.86
N ILE A 554 9.25 -2.73 14.74
CA ILE A 554 8.17 -3.56 14.18
C ILE A 554 7.84 -4.72 15.11
N ASP A 555 8.85 -5.35 15.75
CA ASP A 555 8.67 -6.45 16.69
C ASP A 555 7.94 -6.04 17.97
N SER A 556 7.86 -4.74 18.27
CA SER A 556 7.08 -4.21 19.39
C SER A 556 5.57 -4.45 19.25
N ASP A 557 5.04 -4.61 18.02
CA ASP A 557 3.69 -5.09 17.75
C ASP A 557 3.71 -6.54 17.24
N ARG A 558 3.11 -7.45 17.99
CA ARG A 558 3.13 -8.89 17.66
C ARG A 558 2.44 -9.24 16.34
N GLY A 559 1.46 -8.45 15.91
CA GLY A 559 0.75 -8.66 14.64
C GLY A 559 1.65 -8.31 13.47
N ALA A 560 2.26 -7.13 13.52
CA ALA A 560 3.22 -6.65 12.53
C ALA A 560 4.47 -7.54 12.46
N ALA A 561 5.06 -7.86 13.63
CA ALA A 561 6.22 -8.74 13.75
C ALA A 561 6.01 -10.08 13.03
N LYS A 562 4.85 -10.69 13.22
CA LYS A 562 4.53 -11.99 12.65
C LYS A 562 4.62 -12.01 11.12
N GLU A 563 4.01 -11.05 10.46
CA GLU A 563 3.99 -10.96 8.99
C GLU A 563 5.35 -10.50 8.44
N PHE A 564 5.96 -9.50 9.08
CA PHE A 564 7.23 -8.95 8.65
C PHE A 564 8.38 -9.95 8.78
N ASN A 565 8.48 -10.64 9.92
CA ASN A 565 9.51 -11.66 10.12
C ASN A 565 9.27 -12.89 9.22
N ALA A 566 8.00 -13.28 8.97
CA ALA A 566 7.71 -14.35 8.02
C ALA A 566 8.26 -14.06 6.62
N ALA A 567 8.08 -12.84 6.14
CA ALA A 567 8.60 -12.42 4.85
C ALA A 567 10.15 -12.42 4.83
N ALA A 568 10.78 -11.97 5.91
CA ALA A 568 12.24 -11.98 6.04
C ALA A 568 12.79 -13.42 6.11
N GLU A 569 12.18 -14.32 6.89
CA GLU A 569 12.53 -15.73 6.97
C GLU A 569 12.39 -16.42 5.61
N HIS A 570 11.37 -16.08 4.83
CA HIS A 570 11.22 -16.58 3.46
C HIS A 570 12.42 -16.17 2.58
N LYS A 571 12.81 -14.89 2.63
CA LYS A 571 13.97 -14.38 1.88
C LYS A 571 15.28 -15.05 2.32
N VAL A 572 15.45 -15.35 3.62
CA VAL A 572 16.61 -16.14 4.11
C VAL A 572 16.66 -17.50 3.43
N LEU A 573 15.53 -18.20 3.34
CA LEU A 573 15.45 -19.50 2.67
C LEU A 573 15.75 -19.40 1.18
N ASP A 574 15.23 -18.38 0.50
CA ASP A 574 15.49 -18.13 -0.92
C ASP A 574 16.99 -17.96 -1.18
N HIS A 575 17.66 -17.13 -0.38
CA HIS A 575 19.09 -16.91 -0.49
C HIS A 575 19.93 -18.13 -0.15
N GLN A 576 19.56 -18.91 0.87
CA GLN A 576 20.24 -20.16 1.18
C GLN A 576 20.16 -21.14 0.00
N GLN A 577 18.99 -21.26 -0.62
CA GLN A 577 18.78 -22.13 -1.78
C GLN A 577 19.55 -21.60 -3.01
N ALA A 578 19.50 -20.31 -3.28
CA ALA A 578 20.23 -19.68 -4.38
C ALA A 578 21.74 -19.92 -4.25
N PHE A 579 22.30 -19.74 -3.04
CA PHE A 579 23.70 -20.04 -2.77
C PHE A 579 24.04 -21.53 -2.98
N ALA A 580 23.18 -22.46 -2.51
CA ALA A 580 23.38 -23.89 -2.70
C ALA A 580 23.39 -24.28 -4.19
N HIS A 581 22.48 -23.71 -5.00
CA HIS A 581 22.50 -23.90 -6.45
C HIS A 581 23.73 -23.30 -7.14
N ALA A 582 24.17 -22.12 -6.69
CA ALA A 582 25.40 -21.52 -7.20
C ALA A 582 26.65 -22.37 -6.87
N ALA A 583 26.68 -22.96 -5.67
CA ALA A 583 27.74 -23.88 -5.26
C ALA A 583 27.78 -25.14 -6.14
N ALA A 584 26.60 -25.73 -6.44
CA ALA A 584 26.52 -26.87 -7.35
C ALA A 584 26.94 -26.53 -8.77
N GLY A 585 26.63 -25.31 -9.25
CA GLY A 585 26.97 -24.86 -10.59
C GLY A 585 28.43 -24.46 -10.77
N SER A 586 29.11 -23.93 -9.74
CA SER A 586 30.51 -23.50 -9.78
C SER A 586 31.49 -24.69 -9.69
N GLY A 587 31.12 -25.76 -9.01
CA GLY A 587 31.78 -27.09 -9.02
C GLY A 587 33.14 -27.16 -8.36
N GLU A 588 33.75 -26.09 -7.82
CA GLU A 588 35.17 -26.11 -7.42
C GLU A 588 35.42 -25.70 -5.96
N SER A 589 34.86 -24.57 -5.50
CA SER A 589 35.08 -24.15 -4.09
C SER A 589 34.21 -22.95 -3.69
N ILE A 590 34.14 -22.68 -2.34
CA ILE A 590 33.50 -21.48 -1.82
C ILE A 590 34.15 -20.17 -2.31
N ALA A 591 35.44 -20.23 -2.70
CA ALA A 591 36.13 -19.05 -3.24
C ALA A 591 35.61 -18.65 -4.61
N ASP A 592 35.16 -19.62 -5.38
CA ASP A 592 34.65 -19.45 -6.74
C ASP A 592 33.13 -19.25 -6.80
N THR A 593 32.43 -19.48 -5.68
CA THR A 593 30.99 -19.29 -5.56
C THR A 593 30.67 -17.84 -5.15
N PRO A 594 29.74 -17.16 -5.86
CA PRO A 594 29.25 -15.85 -5.43
C PRO A 594 28.69 -15.89 -4.00
N LYS A 595 29.14 -14.98 -3.12
CA LYS A 595 28.76 -14.99 -1.69
C LYS A 595 27.62 -14.02 -1.36
N GLY A 596 27.07 -13.33 -2.34
CA GLY A 596 26.00 -12.35 -2.15
C GLY A 596 24.81 -12.95 -1.41
N ASP A 597 24.32 -14.09 -1.88
CA ASP A 597 23.20 -14.80 -1.27
C ASP A 597 23.54 -15.35 0.12
N LEU A 598 24.74 -15.90 0.33
CA LEU A 598 25.16 -16.37 1.64
C LEU A 598 25.21 -15.23 2.66
N LYS A 599 25.72 -14.07 2.24
CA LYS A 599 25.79 -12.85 3.06
C LYS A 599 24.39 -12.33 3.36
N ALA A 600 23.51 -12.24 2.36
CA ALA A 600 22.13 -11.77 2.53
C ALA A 600 21.34 -12.66 3.49
N ALA A 601 21.42 -13.98 3.33
CA ALA A 601 20.77 -14.93 4.24
C ALA A 601 21.22 -14.75 5.68
N ALA A 602 22.53 -14.69 5.91
CA ALA A 602 23.09 -14.59 7.26
C ALA A 602 22.80 -13.22 7.89
N TYR A 603 22.89 -12.13 7.13
CA TYR A 603 22.55 -10.79 7.58
C TYR A 603 21.10 -10.67 7.98
N LEU A 604 20.16 -11.09 7.11
CA LEU A 604 18.74 -11.06 7.43
C LEU A 604 18.43 -11.88 8.67
N GLN A 605 18.97 -13.09 8.79
CA GLN A 605 18.74 -13.92 9.97
C GLN A 605 19.32 -13.30 11.25
N GLY A 606 20.49 -12.68 11.15
CA GLY A 606 21.10 -11.93 12.25
C GLY A 606 20.21 -10.76 12.68
N VAL A 607 19.73 -9.96 11.73
CA VAL A 607 18.88 -8.79 11.99
C VAL A 607 17.54 -9.20 12.60
N ILE A 608 16.87 -10.27 12.12
CA ILE A 608 15.65 -10.83 12.73
C ILE A 608 15.91 -11.17 14.22
N ASN A 609 16.99 -11.85 14.50
CA ASN A 609 17.32 -12.25 15.87
C ASN A 609 17.72 -11.06 16.74
N GLY A 610 18.53 -10.15 16.21
CA GLY A 610 18.99 -8.96 16.91
C GLY A 610 17.87 -8.00 17.24
N GLY A 611 16.95 -7.73 16.30
CA GLY A 611 15.78 -6.89 16.53
C GLY A 611 14.86 -7.45 17.61
N ALA A 612 14.52 -8.74 17.52
CA ALA A 612 13.71 -9.41 18.54
C ALA A 612 14.37 -9.44 19.93
N GLU A 613 15.72 -9.56 20.01
CA GLU A 613 16.48 -9.48 21.27
C GLU A 613 16.42 -8.07 21.84
N GLN A 614 16.66 -7.03 21.02
CA GLN A 614 16.60 -5.63 21.43
C GLN A 614 15.20 -5.26 21.96
N GLU A 615 14.14 -5.64 21.27
CA GLU A 615 12.75 -5.41 21.70
C GLU A 615 12.47 -6.05 23.07
N ALA A 616 12.88 -7.30 23.26
CA ALA A 616 12.68 -7.99 24.53
C ALA A 616 13.48 -7.34 25.69
N VAL A 617 14.72 -6.88 25.42
CA VAL A 617 15.54 -6.13 26.38
C VAL A 617 14.89 -4.78 26.71
N ALA A 618 14.39 -4.06 25.72
CA ALA A 618 13.74 -2.77 25.91
C ALA A 618 12.47 -2.87 26.80
N ARG A 619 11.76 -4.00 26.74
CA ARG A 619 10.66 -4.31 27.68
C ARG A 619 11.11 -4.67 29.09
N GLY A 620 12.40 -4.78 29.35
CA GLY A 620 12.96 -5.12 30.66
C GLY A 620 12.79 -6.59 31.04
N LEU A 621 12.71 -7.48 30.06
CA LEU A 621 12.60 -8.92 30.28
C LEU A 621 13.93 -9.51 30.85
N GLN A 622 13.81 -10.61 31.59
CA GLN A 622 14.96 -11.38 32.07
C GLN A 622 15.42 -12.37 30.99
N ASP A 623 16.68 -12.84 31.04
CA ASP A 623 17.29 -13.70 30.00
C ASP A 623 16.40 -14.87 29.54
N SER A 624 15.72 -15.55 30.45
CA SER A 624 14.81 -16.66 30.12
C SER A 624 13.51 -16.19 29.43
N GLU A 625 13.06 -14.99 29.72
CA GLU A 625 11.91 -14.36 29.11
C GLU A 625 12.24 -13.77 27.74
N ILE A 626 13.47 -13.21 27.60
CA ILE A 626 14.03 -12.77 26.32
C ILE A 626 14.05 -13.94 25.35
N ALA A 627 14.71 -15.05 25.75
CA ALA A 627 14.79 -16.24 24.93
C ALA A 627 13.41 -16.77 24.50
N LYS A 628 12.42 -16.73 25.41
CA LYS A 628 11.05 -17.15 25.11
C LYS A 628 10.35 -16.16 24.16
N SER A 629 10.53 -14.86 24.35
CA SER A 629 9.95 -13.83 23.45
C SER A 629 10.50 -13.96 22.04
N MET A 630 11.80 -14.07 21.87
CA MET A 630 12.44 -14.31 20.58
C MET A 630 11.95 -15.60 19.91
N TYR A 631 11.83 -16.68 20.67
CA TYR A 631 11.28 -17.94 20.16
C TYR A 631 9.84 -17.77 19.66
N ASP A 632 8.99 -17.10 20.43
CA ASP A 632 7.57 -16.92 20.10
C ASP A 632 7.38 -16.01 18.86
N ILE A 633 8.18 -14.94 18.71
CA ILE A 633 8.18 -14.07 17.53
C ILE A 633 8.55 -14.87 16.29
N LYS A 634 9.68 -15.55 16.29
CA LYS A 634 10.14 -16.37 15.16
C LYS A 634 9.17 -17.51 14.82
N LYS A 635 8.66 -18.19 15.84
CA LYS A 635 7.66 -19.23 15.63
C LYS A 635 6.40 -18.69 14.98
N SER A 636 5.95 -17.52 15.38
CA SER A 636 4.79 -16.86 14.75
C SER A 636 5.04 -16.53 13.29
N GLY A 637 6.24 -16.09 12.90
CA GLY A 637 6.65 -15.89 11.51
C GLY A 637 6.61 -17.19 10.71
N LEU A 638 7.24 -18.24 11.21
CA LEU A 638 7.20 -19.58 10.57
C LEU A 638 5.78 -20.14 10.45
N ASP A 639 4.92 -19.92 11.45
CA ASP A 639 3.51 -20.33 11.41
C ASP A 639 2.74 -19.64 10.26
N VAL A 640 3.10 -18.39 9.92
CA VAL A 640 2.58 -17.70 8.73
C VAL A 640 3.12 -18.32 7.45
N LEU A 641 4.43 -18.48 7.38
CA LEU A 641 5.12 -18.98 6.20
C LEU A 641 4.60 -20.34 5.75
N PHE A 642 4.38 -21.26 6.69
CA PHE A 642 3.87 -22.62 6.40
C PHE A 642 2.34 -22.71 6.37
N GLY A 643 1.64 -21.67 6.85
CA GLY A 643 0.20 -21.68 7.06
C GLY A 643 -0.22 -22.64 8.19
N GLU A 644 -1.31 -22.32 8.89
CA GLU A 644 -1.86 -23.13 9.97
C GLU A 644 -2.61 -24.40 9.49
N LEU A 645 -2.53 -24.75 8.20
CA LEU A 645 -3.25 -25.87 7.62
C LEU A 645 -2.49 -27.19 7.85
N PRO A 646 -3.07 -28.16 8.56
CA PRO A 646 -2.50 -29.51 8.67
C PRO A 646 -2.33 -30.13 7.28
N GLY A 647 -1.12 -30.52 6.93
CA GLY A 647 -0.81 -31.21 5.66
C GLY A 647 -0.04 -30.40 4.62
N LYS A 648 0.36 -29.16 4.92
CA LYS A 648 1.38 -28.45 4.14
C LYS A 648 2.73 -28.58 4.84
N ASP A 649 3.34 -29.73 4.69
CA ASP A 649 4.68 -29.99 5.24
C ASP A 649 5.81 -29.45 4.34
N HIS A 650 5.49 -28.83 3.20
CA HIS A 650 6.45 -28.29 2.25
C HIS A 650 6.07 -26.87 1.79
N ILE A 651 7.06 -25.99 1.69
CA ILE A 651 6.90 -24.72 0.98
C ILE A 651 6.93 -25.04 -0.52
N PRO A 652 5.93 -24.61 -1.31
CA PRO A 652 5.93 -24.83 -2.75
C PRO A 652 7.19 -24.23 -3.40
N GLY A 653 7.98 -25.05 -4.07
CA GLY A 653 9.24 -24.64 -4.74
C GLY A 653 10.51 -24.90 -3.95
N TYR A 654 10.40 -25.36 -2.69
CA TYR A 654 11.55 -25.69 -1.85
C TYR A 654 11.54 -27.15 -1.46
N ASP A 655 12.73 -27.75 -1.42
CA ASP A 655 12.95 -29.08 -0.80
C ASP A 655 13.08 -28.98 0.73
N LEU A 656 12.35 -28.03 1.35
CA LEU A 656 12.37 -27.73 2.78
C LEU A 656 11.04 -28.09 3.42
N THR A 657 11.07 -28.87 4.48
CA THR A 657 9.91 -29.14 5.33
C THR A 657 9.78 -28.08 6.42
N ARG A 658 8.56 -27.98 7.01
CA ARG A 658 8.33 -27.13 8.18
C ARG A 658 9.32 -27.45 9.30
N ASP A 659 9.54 -28.73 9.60
CA ASP A 659 10.44 -29.17 10.66
C ASP A 659 11.91 -28.74 10.40
N MET A 660 12.32 -28.70 9.12
CA MET A 660 13.62 -28.18 8.73
C MET A 660 13.76 -26.68 9.00
N ALA A 661 12.75 -25.91 8.61
CA ALA A 661 12.73 -24.46 8.86
C ALA A 661 12.66 -24.17 10.37
N GLU A 662 11.79 -24.85 11.13
CA GLU A 662 11.75 -24.74 12.58
C GLU A 662 13.11 -25.05 13.21
N SER A 663 13.79 -26.11 12.75
CA SER A 663 15.14 -26.46 13.22
C SER A 663 16.19 -25.42 12.88
N ALA A 664 16.08 -24.77 11.71
CA ALA A 664 17.03 -23.74 11.27
C ALA A 664 16.86 -22.40 11.99
N PHE A 665 15.60 -22.01 12.27
CA PHE A 665 15.27 -20.67 12.77
C PHE A 665 14.99 -20.61 14.28
N LEU A 666 14.34 -21.63 14.86
CA LEU A 666 13.85 -21.56 16.25
C LEU A 666 14.86 -21.99 17.28
N GLY A 667 15.70 -22.99 16.97
CA GLY A 667 16.48 -23.66 18.01
C GLY A 667 15.63 -24.43 19.02
N ALA A 668 16.13 -24.63 20.23
CA ALA A 668 15.39 -25.33 21.29
C ALA A 668 14.33 -24.41 21.91
N ASN A 669 13.11 -24.93 22.17
CA ASN A 669 12.06 -24.18 22.85
C ASN A 669 12.49 -23.90 24.32
N PRO A 670 12.62 -22.63 24.73
CA PRO A 670 12.98 -22.30 26.11
C PRO A 670 11.84 -22.67 27.06
N GLU A 671 12.14 -23.56 28.04
CA GLU A 671 11.14 -23.88 29.09
C GLU A 671 11.10 -22.80 30.17
N PRO A 672 9.93 -22.18 30.46
CA PRO A 672 9.80 -21.20 31.52
C PRO A 672 10.15 -21.82 32.88
N GLY A 673 11.05 -21.17 33.64
CA GLY A 673 11.34 -21.51 35.05
C GLY A 673 12.45 -22.50 35.30
N LYS A 674 13.15 -23.02 34.30
CA LYS A 674 14.47 -23.64 34.48
C LYS A 674 15.52 -22.57 34.27
N ALA A 675 16.24 -22.23 35.36
CA ALA A 675 17.48 -21.51 35.27
C ALA A 675 18.53 -22.45 34.63
N GLU A 676 18.43 -22.66 33.33
CA GLU A 676 19.62 -23.08 32.57
C GLU A 676 20.51 -21.87 32.43
N PRO A 677 21.85 -22.03 32.60
CA PRO A 677 22.76 -20.96 32.26
C PRO A 677 22.43 -20.55 30.85
N ALA A 678 22.40 -19.23 30.58
CA ALA A 678 22.06 -18.65 29.30
C ALA A 678 22.60 -19.54 28.17
N VAL A 679 21.80 -20.47 27.73
CA VAL A 679 22.03 -21.15 26.48
C VAL A 679 21.79 -20.02 25.50
N GLN A 680 22.89 -19.33 25.13
CA GLN A 680 22.92 -18.66 23.85
C GLN A 680 22.22 -19.63 22.93
N ILE A 681 21.00 -19.26 22.53
CA ILE A 681 20.27 -20.05 21.54
C ILE A 681 21.20 -19.95 20.35
N ASP A 682 21.96 -21.02 20.10
CA ASP A 682 22.96 -21.04 19.04
C ASP A 682 22.23 -21.22 17.71
N THR A 683 21.43 -20.19 17.41
CA THR A 683 20.64 -20.09 16.19
C THR A 683 21.56 -20.01 14.97
N SER A 684 22.80 -19.52 15.14
CA SER A 684 23.79 -19.55 14.07
C SER A 684 24.18 -20.98 13.71
N GLN A 685 24.44 -21.85 14.69
CA GLN A 685 24.78 -23.26 14.44
C GLN A 685 23.67 -24.02 13.72
N HIS A 686 22.40 -23.73 14.05
CA HIS A 686 21.26 -24.35 13.37
C HIS A 686 21.15 -23.89 11.92
N ALA A 687 21.33 -22.59 11.68
CA ALA A 687 21.31 -22.02 10.34
C ALA A 687 22.51 -22.48 9.48
N VAL A 688 23.70 -22.53 10.07
CA VAL A 688 24.89 -23.10 9.42
C VAL A 688 24.65 -24.57 9.04
N THR A 689 24.04 -25.36 9.93
CA THR A 689 23.76 -26.77 9.65
C THR A 689 22.73 -26.91 8.52
N SER A 690 21.69 -26.10 8.51
CA SER A 690 20.69 -26.06 7.44
C SER A 690 21.30 -25.67 6.10
N THR A 691 22.08 -24.60 6.06
CA THR A 691 22.79 -24.16 4.84
C THR A 691 23.78 -25.23 4.36
N SER A 692 24.52 -25.83 5.28
CA SER A 692 25.47 -26.93 4.98
C SER A 692 24.76 -28.16 4.39
N TYR A 693 23.58 -28.51 4.90
CA TYR A 693 22.75 -29.58 4.37
C TYR A 693 22.31 -29.25 2.93
N GLN A 694 21.81 -28.03 2.68
CA GLN A 694 21.37 -27.62 1.35
C GLN A 694 22.52 -27.66 0.33
N VAL A 695 23.71 -27.16 0.70
CA VAL A 695 24.89 -27.21 -0.16
C VAL A 695 25.34 -28.65 -0.40
N ALA A 696 25.39 -29.49 0.64
CA ALA A 696 25.75 -30.91 0.49
C ALA A 696 24.78 -31.66 -0.43
N THR A 697 23.48 -31.36 -0.30
CA THR A 697 22.43 -31.96 -1.15
C THR A 697 22.55 -31.48 -2.59
N ALA A 698 22.80 -30.18 -2.79
CA ALA A 698 23.01 -29.61 -4.13
C ALA A 698 24.27 -30.16 -4.82
N LEU A 699 25.31 -30.50 -4.03
CA LEU A 699 26.53 -31.22 -4.49
C LEU A 699 26.31 -32.73 -4.67
N GLU A 700 25.06 -33.20 -4.67
CA GLU A 700 24.67 -34.59 -4.92
C GLU A 700 25.36 -35.60 -3.96
N VAL A 701 25.46 -35.25 -2.66
CA VAL A 701 26.01 -36.16 -1.66
C VAL A 701 25.23 -37.48 -1.63
N HIS A 702 25.95 -38.60 -1.56
CA HIS A 702 25.35 -39.93 -1.59
C HIS A 702 25.89 -40.82 -0.47
N ARG A 703 25.14 -41.87 -0.12
CA ARG A 703 25.54 -42.85 0.89
C ARG A 703 26.86 -43.53 0.50
N GLY A 704 27.72 -43.72 1.50
CA GLY A 704 29.02 -44.36 1.33
C GLY A 704 30.17 -43.39 1.19
N VAL A 705 29.94 -42.04 1.23
CA VAL A 705 31.01 -41.08 1.42
C VAL A 705 31.64 -41.25 2.82
N ALA A 706 32.98 -41.20 2.89
CA ALA A 706 33.70 -41.55 4.11
C ALA A 706 33.45 -40.55 5.26
N GLU A 707 33.06 -39.32 4.97
CA GLU A 707 32.89 -38.21 5.90
C GLU A 707 31.58 -38.24 6.65
N ILE A 708 30.49 -38.84 6.01
CA ILE A 708 29.14 -38.87 6.58
C ILE A 708 28.75 -40.31 6.91
N PRO A 709 28.56 -40.65 8.18
CA PRO A 709 28.12 -41.97 8.60
C PRO A 709 26.81 -42.40 7.94
N ASP A 710 26.70 -43.68 7.57
CA ASP A 710 25.52 -44.28 6.91
C ASP A 710 24.19 -44.07 7.65
N LYS A 711 24.25 -43.91 9.00
CA LYS A 711 23.07 -43.66 9.84
C LYS A 711 22.37 -42.33 9.51
N PHE A 712 23.09 -41.39 8.88
CA PHE A 712 22.56 -40.09 8.46
C PHE A 712 21.96 -40.12 7.05
N PHE A 713 21.80 -41.29 6.47
CA PHE A 713 21.10 -41.47 5.19
C PHE A 713 19.82 -42.30 5.37
N ASP A 714 18.78 -41.93 4.60
CA ASP A 714 17.63 -42.75 4.35
C ASP A 714 17.70 -43.22 2.89
N GLY A 715 17.97 -44.51 2.72
CA GLY A 715 18.34 -45.04 1.40
C GLY A 715 19.65 -44.39 0.90
N ASN A 716 19.58 -43.62 -0.17
CA ASN A 716 20.71 -42.86 -0.73
C ASN A 716 20.60 -41.37 -0.47
N GLN A 717 19.50 -40.91 0.15
CA GLN A 717 19.28 -39.50 0.45
C GLN A 717 19.85 -39.16 1.83
N LEU A 718 20.51 -37.99 1.91
CA LEU A 718 20.95 -37.41 3.18
C LEU A 718 19.72 -37.02 4.00
N LYS A 719 19.67 -37.43 5.26
CA LYS A 719 18.63 -37.00 6.19
C LYS A 719 18.71 -35.50 6.45
N SER A 720 17.57 -34.85 6.46
CA SER A 720 17.49 -33.43 6.83
C SER A 720 17.78 -33.19 8.31
N PRO A 721 18.21 -31.99 8.72
CA PRO A 721 18.57 -31.69 10.11
C PRO A 721 17.47 -31.98 11.14
N ASP A 722 16.20 -31.85 10.78
CA ASP A 722 15.02 -32.18 11.61
C ASP A 722 14.87 -33.68 11.89
N GLN A 723 15.30 -34.51 10.96
CA GLN A 723 15.29 -35.98 11.11
C GLN A 723 16.41 -36.51 12.02
N ILE A 724 17.29 -35.61 12.47
CA ILE A 724 18.42 -35.97 13.32
C ILE A 724 18.07 -35.77 14.79
N SER A 725 18.25 -36.84 15.60
CA SER A 725 18.00 -36.76 17.04
C SER A 725 18.88 -35.69 17.70
N THR A 726 18.38 -35.00 18.72
CA THR A 726 19.11 -33.95 19.44
C THR A 726 20.49 -34.39 19.90
N SER A 727 20.65 -35.64 20.33
CA SER A 727 21.93 -36.20 20.76
C SER A 727 22.97 -36.41 19.64
N GLU A 728 22.48 -36.46 18.37
CA GLU A 728 23.32 -36.70 17.19
C GLU A 728 23.61 -35.45 16.36
N ARG A 729 22.92 -34.32 16.64
CA ARG A 729 23.05 -33.09 15.85
C ARG A 729 24.49 -32.59 15.73
N SER A 730 25.25 -32.60 16.82
CA SER A 730 26.64 -32.16 16.79
C SER A 730 27.53 -33.07 15.91
N GLU A 731 27.30 -34.39 15.97
CA GLU A 731 28.02 -35.36 15.11
C GLU A 731 27.61 -35.15 13.63
N TYR A 732 26.32 -34.92 13.36
CA TYR A 732 25.82 -34.66 12.03
C TYR A 732 26.41 -33.36 11.42
N ALA A 733 26.38 -32.27 12.17
CA ALA A 733 27.00 -30.99 11.74
C ALA A 733 28.50 -31.13 11.46
N THR A 734 29.21 -31.87 12.31
CA THR A 734 30.61 -32.17 12.10
C THR A 734 30.84 -33.01 10.84
N ALA A 735 30.03 -34.00 10.61
CA ALA A 735 30.11 -34.84 9.42
C ALA A 735 29.86 -34.03 8.12
N LEU A 736 28.86 -33.17 8.11
CA LEU A 736 28.56 -32.22 7.00
C LEU A 736 29.78 -31.32 6.75
N ASN A 737 30.32 -30.70 7.79
CA ASN A 737 31.48 -29.81 7.66
C ASN A 737 32.71 -30.54 7.10
N ASN A 738 33.00 -31.77 7.56
CA ASN A 738 34.08 -32.59 7.01
C ASN A 738 33.89 -32.91 5.53
N TYR A 739 32.66 -33.25 5.12
CA TYR A 739 32.33 -33.47 3.71
C TYR A 739 32.55 -32.20 2.91
N LEU A 740 31.93 -31.07 3.33
CA LEU A 740 32.06 -29.80 2.67
C LEU A 740 33.49 -29.27 2.59
N GLN A 741 34.32 -29.54 3.61
CA GLN A 741 35.75 -29.21 3.59
C GLN A 741 36.45 -29.91 2.41
N LYS A 742 36.16 -31.18 2.17
CA LYS A 742 36.74 -31.90 1.03
C LYS A 742 36.20 -31.42 -0.33
N GLN A 743 35.03 -30.90 -0.36
CA GLN A 743 34.44 -30.29 -1.55
C GLN A 743 34.84 -28.82 -1.77
N GLY A 744 35.76 -28.28 -0.95
CA GLY A 744 36.24 -26.89 -1.07
C GLY A 744 35.37 -25.86 -0.32
N TYR A 745 34.40 -26.29 0.46
CA TYR A 745 33.45 -25.43 1.21
C TYR A 745 33.73 -25.41 2.73
N GLY A 746 34.92 -25.74 3.18
CA GLY A 746 35.24 -25.85 4.59
C GLY A 746 35.12 -24.57 5.42
N THR A 747 35.07 -23.39 4.79
CA THR A 747 34.88 -22.10 5.48
C THR A 747 33.41 -21.62 5.44
N LEU A 748 32.46 -22.44 4.94
CA LEU A 748 31.07 -22.07 4.83
C LEU A 748 30.48 -21.61 6.17
N GLY A 749 30.62 -22.43 7.22
CA GLY A 749 30.14 -22.12 8.56
C GLY A 749 30.73 -20.83 9.11
N ALA A 750 32.06 -20.70 9.06
CA ALA A 750 32.75 -19.50 9.57
C ALA A 750 32.32 -18.20 8.81
N ASN A 751 32.11 -18.29 7.51
CA ASN A 751 31.58 -17.14 6.74
C ASN A 751 30.15 -16.79 7.14
N TYR A 752 29.29 -17.79 7.31
CA TYR A 752 27.91 -17.57 7.73
C TYR A 752 27.86 -16.97 9.13
N ASP A 753 28.59 -17.54 10.09
CA ASP A 753 28.65 -17.06 11.47
C ASP A 753 29.12 -15.61 11.54
N MET A 754 30.20 -15.25 10.82
CA MET A 754 30.68 -13.87 10.76
C MET A 754 29.59 -12.90 10.26
N TYR A 755 28.92 -13.22 9.17
CA TYR A 755 27.85 -12.37 8.65
C TYR A 755 26.62 -12.34 9.58
N TYR A 756 26.31 -13.47 10.21
CA TYR A 756 25.24 -13.53 11.19
C TYR A 756 25.53 -12.66 12.43
N GLU A 757 26.76 -12.70 12.96
CA GLU A 757 27.16 -11.88 14.09
C GLU A 757 27.11 -10.39 13.78
N ASP A 758 27.54 -9.96 12.59
CA ASP A 758 27.34 -8.59 12.09
C ASP A 758 25.85 -8.23 12.10
N GLY A 759 24.99 -9.11 11.58
CA GLY A 759 23.54 -8.94 11.56
C GLY A 759 22.93 -8.87 12.95
N ALA A 760 23.35 -9.74 13.87
CA ALA A 760 22.84 -9.80 15.23
C ALA A 760 23.42 -8.72 16.16
N GLY A 761 24.45 -8.00 15.74
CA GLY A 761 25.15 -6.99 16.56
C GLY A 761 26.00 -7.59 17.67
N LYS A 762 26.65 -8.73 17.42
CA LYS A 762 27.47 -9.49 18.39
C LYS A 762 28.94 -9.46 18.06
#